data_eb11a84a6655e5fda17c385b51a3efd8
#
_entry.id   eb11a84a6655e5fda17c385b51a3efd8
#
_cell.length_a   1.000
_cell.length_b   1.000
_cell.length_c   1.000
_cell.angle_alpha   90.00
_cell.angle_beta   90.00
_cell.angle_gamma   90.00
#
_symmetry.space_group_name_H-M   'P 1'
#
loop_
_entity.id
_entity.type
_entity.pdbx_description
1 polymer ?
#
loop_
_entity_poly.entity_id
_entity_poly.type
_entity_poly.pdbx_seq_one_letter_code
_entity_poly.pdbx_strand_id
1 'polypeptide(L)'
;MIRPTTEMPRQFSQRGHLRSALYVLFLLLLSMSLAQRGTAQGVKFTSPVTYPAGHPYVVASGDFNGDGKMDLVAGDVTNNDLAMLLGNGDGTLKPAVTYHIDAAPHFIIANDFNRDGKLDLAIVFPYAAKIGIFLGKGDGSFGPPLNYPIGRFPTRILAADFNRDGRMDLALSGGNNDIDILLGNGNGTFQNPQNYIFPEVPAVLAAGDFNGDGRIDLIVALRMAKTVNVFLGKGDGTFQTPISSTTNSAVNGSGALSVVVGDFDRDGKLDVALTDEYLKILKGNGNGTFKAPSFTFKLNNTSADLKSGDFNGDGKLDLVSAGVFSSGALQVLLGKGDGTFQDTGRLIDGSSSVSVVVTDLNGDTRPDLAANIGGQLTVALLNVTPGNPDNTDYFVHQHYVDFLDREPDAGGFDYWANQITSCGATASCIDAKRTNVSAAFLLSSEFQQTAGLVERLYKTAYGDTDATSTIDGTHQISVPIVRLNEFLPDTQQIGQDVVVGQAGWDTVLENNKQSFVAQFLQRSRFTNEFPTTLTPAEFVDKLNQNAGNVMSSSERAAAIGLFASANDTSNITARAQALRQIAENQRLYEAEFNRAFVLMEYFGYLRRNPNDPPDKDFSGYNFWLNKLNAFNGDYLKGEMVNAFINSTEYRQRFGP
;
A
#
# COMPACT_ATOMS: atom_id res chain seq x y z
N MET A 1 51.94 -36.02 -80.73
CA MET A 1 52.44 -37.14 -79.87
C MET A 1 52.36 -36.76 -78.44
N ILE A 2 51.70 -37.57 -77.64
CA ILE A 2 51.75 -37.76 -76.21
C ILE A 2 51.25 -36.59 -75.34
N ARG A 3 50.12 -36.78 -74.74
CA ARG A 3 49.63 -36.15 -73.51
C ARG A 3 50.46 -36.55 -72.31
N PRO A 4 50.50 -35.79 -71.25
CA PRO A 4 49.99 -36.36 -70.00
C PRO A 4 48.96 -35.47 -69.30
N THR A 5 48.05 -36.20 -68.70
CA THR A 5 47.02 -35.84 -67.74
C THR A 5 47.62 -35.41 -66.39
N THR A 6 47.17 -34.31 -65.84
CA THR A 6 47.32 -34.06 -64.40
C THR A 6 45.91 -33.72 -63.80
N GLU A 7 45.46 -34.62 -62.98
CA GLU A 7 44.27 -34.46 -62.14
C GLU A 7 44.52 -33.35 -61.09
N MET A 8 43.57 -32.44 -60.98
CA MET A 8 43.50 -31.54 -59.80
C MET A 8 42.63 -32.16 -58.72
N PRO A 9 43.03 -32.10 -57.47
CA PRO A 9 42.19 -32.60 -56.37
C PRO A 9 41.02 -31.69 -56.12
N ARG A 10 39.85 -32.25 -55.97
CA ARG A 10 38.61 -31.57 -55.56
C ARG A 10 38.77 -31.07 -54.11
N GLN A 11 38.83 -29.73 -53.98
CA GLN A 11 38.58 -29.07 -52.71
C GLN A 11 37.09 -29.19 -52.38
N PHE A 12 36.77 -30.02 -51.43
CA PHE A 12 35.46 -30.08 -50.82
C PHE A 12 35.19 -28.80 -50.05
N SER A 13 34.14 -28.08 -50.43
CA SER A 13 33.69 -26.83 -49.90
C SER A 13 33.31 -26.95 -48.41
N GLN A 14 34.19 -26.58 -47.50
CA GLN A 14 33.88 -26.38 -46.08
C GLN A 14 32.99 -25.18 -45.79
N ARG A 15 32.56 -24.45 -46.79
CA ARG A 15 31.71 -23.24 -46.61
C ARG A 15 30.22 -23.57 -46.39
N GLY A 16 29.75 -24.79 -46.69
CA GLY A 16 28.38 -25.22 -46.44
C GLY A 16 28.11 -25.57 -44.99
N HIS A 17 29.02 -26.26 -44.36
CA HIS A 17 28.86 -26.68 -42.96
C HIS A 17 29.03 -25.56 -41.92
N LEU A 18 29.85 -24.53 -42.20
CA LEU A 18 29.95 -23.35 -41.35
C LEU A 18 28.68 -22.51 -41.37
N ARG A 19 28.03 -22.36 -42.51
CA ARG A 19 26.75 -21.63 -42.61
C ARG A 19 25.59 -22.39 -41.92
N SER A 20 25.54 -23.70 -42.01
CA SER A 20 24.53 -24.52 -41.35
C SER A 20 24.78 -24.55 -39.83
N ALA A 21 26.05 -24.63 -39.38
CA ALA A 21 26.39 -24.54 -37.95
C ALA A 21 26.12 -23.15 -37.37
N LEU A 22 26.37 -22.07 -38.11
CA LEU A 22 26.01 -20.71 -37.68
C LEU A 22 24.48 -20.50 -37.64
N TYR A 23 23.73 -21.08 -38.54
CA TYR A 23 22.26 -20.99 -38.55
C TYR A 23 21.63 -21.78 -37.41
N VAL A 24 22.16 -22.97 -37.10
CA VAL A 24 21.73 -23.78 -35.95
C VAL A 24 22.14 -23.12 -34.63
N LEU A 25 23.35 -22.50 -34.56
CA LEU A 25 23.78 -21.75 -33.39
C LEU A 25 22.97 -20.44 -33.23
N PHE A 26 22.61 -19.77 -34.33
CA PHE A 26 21.75 -18.57 -34.30
C PHE A 26 20.30 -18.92 -33.93
N LEU A 27 19.76 -20.06 -34.39
CA LEU A 27 18.46 -20.58 -33.97
C LEU A 27 18.47 -21.10 -32.53
N LEU A 28 19.55 -21.69 -32.05
CA LEU A 28 19.74 -22.07 -30.65
C LEU A 28 19.93 -20.83 -29.74
N LEU A 29 20.67 -19.82 -30.18
CA LEU A 29 20.77 -18.54 -29.45
C LEU A 29 19.46 -17.75 -29.49
N LEU A 30 18.70 -17.82 -30.60
CA LEU A 30 17.36 -17.24 -30.67
C LEU A 30 16.34 -18.00 -29.83
N SER A 31 16.44 -19.33 -29.74
CA SER A 31 15.62 -20.15 -28.85
C SER A 31 16.02 -20.00 -27.37
N MET A 32 17.31 -19.76 -27.07
CA MET A 32 17.76 -19.42 -25.72
C MET A 32 17.39 -17.98 -25.34
N SER A 33 17.38 -17.01 -26.26
CA SER A 33 16.90 -15.66 -26.01
C SER A 33 15.36 -15.58 -25.91
N LEU A 34 14.64 -16.56 -26.46
CA LEU A 34 13.18 -16.71 -26.27
C LEU A 34 12.84 -17.52 -25.00
N ALA A 35 13.80 -18.25 -24.42
CA ALA A 35 13.61 -18.99 -23.17
C ALA A 35 14.01 -18.18 -21.90
N GLN A 36 14.55 -16.99 -22.06
CA GLN A 36 14.74 -16.01 -20.97
C GLN A 36 13.81 -14.80 -21.12
N ARG A 37 12.59 -15.02 -21.56
CA ARG A 37 11.50 -14.21 -21.06
C ARG A 37 11.26 -14.74 -19.66
N GLY A 38 11.72 -14.01 -18.65
CA GLY A 38 11.28 -14.21 -17.31
C GLY A 38 9.77 -14.42 -17.36
N THR A 39 9.30 -15.58 -16.99
CA THR A 39 7.89 -15.81 -16.76
C THR A 39 7.55 -14.79 -15.68
N ALA A 40 6.81 -13.75 -16.04
CA ALA A 40 6.13 -12.91 -15.05
C ALA A 40 5.53 -13.90 -14.06
N GLN A 41 5.88 -13.78 -12.79
CA GLN A 41 5.42 -14.70 -11.75
C GLN A 41 3.91 -14.59 -11.77
N GLY A 42 3.23 -15.61 -12.31
CA GLY A 42 1.81 -15.54 -12.57
C GLY A 42 1.09 -15.40 -11.23
N VAL A 43 0.28 -14.38 -11.08
CA VAL A 43 -0.60 -14.20 -9.93
C VAL A 43 -1.39 -15.49 -9.72
N LYS A 44 -1.28 -16.05 -8.53
CA LYS A 44 -2.02 -17.25 -8.13
C LYS A 44 -2.86 -16.92 -6.92
N PHE A 45 -4.12 -17.31 -6.97
CA PHE A 45 -4.99 -17.29 -5.82
C PHE A 45 -5.21 -18.70 -5.30
N THR A 46 -5.51 -18.83 -4.01
CA THR A 46 -5.99 -20.09 -3.42
C THR A 46 -7.25 -20.55 -4.13
N SER A 47 -7.60 -21.83 -3.99
CA SER A 47 -8.93 -22.28 -4.37
C SER A 47 -9.97 -21.43 -3.67
N PRO A 48 -10.93 -20.84 -4.40
CA PRO A 48 -11.91 -19.94 -3.81
C PRO A 48 -12.74 -20.64 -2.73
N VAL A 49 -12.95 -19.96 -1.60
CA VAL A 49 -13.79 -20.42 -0.50
C VAL A 49 -15.09 -19.63 -0.52
N THR A 50 -16.22 -20.34 -0.51
CA THR A 50 -17.54 -19.74 -0.53
C THR A 50 -18.16 -19.71 0.87
N TYR A 51 -18.73 -18.57 1.21
CA TYR A 51 -19.38 -18.34 2.49
C TYR A 51 -20.89 -18.10 2.32
N PRO A 52 -21.73 -18.72 3.15
CA PRO A 52 -23.17 -18.44 3.15
C PRO A 52 -23.44 -16.98 3.56
N ALA A 53 -23.95 -16.17 2.63
CA ALA A 53 -24.29 -14.77 2.84
C ALA A 53 -25.59 -14.36 2.13
N GLY A 54 -26.52 -15.30 1.96
CA GLY A 54 -27.73 -15.10 1.16
C GLY A 54 -27.43 -15.06 -0.34
N HIS A 55 -28.01 -14.07 -1.06
CA HIS A 55 -27.74 -13.79 -2.48
C HIS A 55 -27.06 -12.41 -2.60
N PRO A 56 -25.77 -12.30 -2.24
CA PRO A 56 -25.09 -11.02 -2.24
C PRO A 56 -25.02 -10.42 -3.65
N TYR A 57 -25.26 -9.13 -3.73
CA TYR A 57 -25.10 -8.34 -4.93
C TYR A 57 -23.89 -7.39 -4.82
N VAL A 58 -23.63 -6.91 -3.62
CA VAL A 58 -22.55 -5.97 -3.30
C VAL A 58 -21.79 -6.44 -2.08
N VAL A 59 -20.48 -6.17 -2.06
CA VAL A 59 -19.58 -6.50 -0.93
C VAL A 59 -18.78 -5.26 -0.57
N ALA A 60 -18.56 -5.04 0.73
CA ALA A 60 -17.61 -4.05 1.25
C ALA A 60 -16.76 -4.69 2.35
N SER A 61 -15.57 -4.15 2.58
CA SER A 61 -14.62 -4.63 3.60
C SER A 61 -14.25 -3.53 4.58
N GLY A 62 -13.86 -3.92 5.78
CA GLY A 62 -13.35 -3.03 6.83
C GLY A 62 -13.24 -3.76 8.15
N ASP A 63 -12.53 -3.20 9.10
CA ASP A 63 -12.52 -3.68 10.49
C ASP A 63 -13.73 -3.10 11.23
N PHE A 64 -14.86 -3.83 11.19
CA PHE A 64 -16.12 -3.38 11.77
C PHE A 64 -16.25 -3.67 13.29
N ASN A 65 -15.34 -4.48 13.83
CA ASN A 65 -15.37 -4.84 15.23
C ASN A 65 -14.18 -4.29 16.05
N GLY A 66 -13.23 -3.61 15.41
CA GLY A 66 -12.08 -2.99 16.06
C GLY A 66 -11.02 -3.97 16.53
N ASP A 67 -10.98 -5.20 15.96
CA ASP A 67 -9.99 -6.22 16.35
C ASP A 67 -8.73 -6.23 15.49
N GLY A 68 -8.61 -5.29 14.55
CA GLY A 68 -7.48 -5.15 13.65
C GLY A 68 -7.48 -6.11 12.46
N LYS A 69 -8.56 -6.87 12.25
CA LYS A 69 -8.72 -7.83 11.15
C LYS A 69 -9.79 -7.35 10.19
N MET A 70 -9.61 -7.67 8.93
CA MET A 70 -10.58 -7.28 7.91
C MET A 70 -11.82 -8.18 7.96
N ASP A 71 -12.98 -7.55 8.06
CA ASP A 71 -14.31 -8.15 8.01
C ASP A 71 -14.95 -7.86 6.65
N LEU A 72 -16.02 -8.60 6.32
CA LEU A 72 -16.81 -8.38 5.11
C LEU A 72 -18.28 -8.13 5.46
N VAL A 73 -18.89 -7.18 4.75
CA VAL A 73 -20.34 -7.00 4.72
C VAL A 73 -20.84 -7.23 3.30
N ALA A 74 -21.86 -8.10 3.18
CA ALA A 74 -22.47 -8.44 1.89
C ALA A 74 -23.95 -8.04 1.89
N GLY A 75 -24.39 -7.36 0.83
CA GLY A 75 -25.76 -6.91 0.67
C GLY A 75 -26.58 -7.86 -0.19
N ASP A 76 -27.63 -8.46 0.36
CA ASP A 76 -28.56 -9.35 -0.33
C ASP A 76 -29.76 -8.54 -0.86
N VAL A 77 -29.80 -8.37 -2.19
CA VAL A 77 -30.89 -7.63 -2.85
C VAL A 77 -32.20 -8.39 -2.95
N THR A 78 -32.18 -9.73 -2.76
CA THR A 78 -33.35 -10.58 -2.87
C THR A 78 -34.15 -10.58 -1.58
N ASN A 79 -33.46 -10.63 -0.43
CA ASN A 79 -34.07 -10.72 0.88
C ASN A 79 -34.07 -9.37 1.63
N ASN A 80 -33.45 -8.34 1.10
CA ASN A 80 -33.19 -7.06 1.78
C ASN A 80 -32.42 -7.25 3.07
N ASP A 81 -31.30 -7.98 2.99
CA ASP A 81 -30.49 -8.31 4.15
C ASP A 81 -29.06 -7.78 3.99
N LEU A 82 -28.41 -7.54 5.11
CA LEU A 82 -26.95 -7.41 5.22
C LEU A 82 -26.40 -8.62 5.96
N ALA A 83 -25.46 -9.31 5.36
CA ALA A 83 -24.69 -10.37 6.01
C ALA A 83 -23.35 -9.80 6.45
N MET A 84 -23.08 -9.76 7.75
CA MET A 84 -21.80 -9.40 8.35
C MET A 84 -21.01 -10.67 8.64
N LEU A 85 -19.79 -10.75 8.15
CA LEU A 85 -18.86 -11.85 8.35
C LEU A 85 -17.56 -11.33 8.94
N LEU A 86 -17.33 -11.61 10.22
CA LEU A 86 -16.13 -11.19 10.92
C LEU A 86 -14.94 -12.05 10.50
N GLY A 87 -13.80 -11.41 10.26
CA GLY A 87 -12.55 -12.07 9.88
C GLY A 87 -11.88 -12.78 11.06
N ASN A 88 -11.21 -13.89 10.78
CA ASN A 88 -10.33 -14.54 11.74
C ASN A 88 -8.88 -14.01 11.65
N GLY A 89 -8.57 -13.24 10.58
CA GLY A 89 -7.23 -12.71 10.30
C GLY A 89 -6.29 -13.73 9.65
N ASP A 90 -6.81 -14.87 9.22
CA ASP A 90 -6.10 -15.92 8.49
C ASP A 90 -6.73 -16.14 7.09
N GLY A 91 -7.54 -15.19 6.64
CA GLY A 91 -8.30 -15.28 5.39
C GLY A 91 -9.59 -16.06 5.50
N THR A 92 -9.89 -16.65 6.65
CA THR A 92 -11.19 -17.28 6.91
C THR A 92 -12.13 -16.32 7.63
N LEU A 93 -13.43 -16.55 7.46
CA LEU A 93 -14.48 -15.73 8.04
C LEU A 93 -15.32 -16.54 9.02
N LYS A 94 -15.82 -15.86 10.06
CA LYS A 94 -16.83 -16.42 10.97
C LYS A 94 -18.18 -16.57 10.24
N PRO A 95 -19.10 -17.40 10.78
CA PRO A 95 -20.46 -17.50 10.23
C PRO A 95 -21.12 -16.12 10.15
N ALA A 96 -21.87 -15.90 9.07
CA ALA A 96 -22.56 -14.64 8.84
C ALA A 96 -23.60 -14.33 9.92
N VAL A 97 -23.62 -13.08 10.37
CA VAL A 97 -24.72 -12.51 11.15
C VAL A 97 -25.57 -11.67 10.19
N THR A 98 -26.85 -12.03 10.06
CA THR A 98 -27.75 -11.37 9.12
C THR A 98 -28.57 -10.27 9.80
N TYR A 99 -28.62 -9.10 9.17
CA TYR A 99 -29.43 -7.94 9.58
C TYR A 99 -30.46 -7.64 8.50
N HIS A 100 -31.74 -7.72 8.83
CA HIS A 100 -32.80 -7.31 7.92
C HIS A 100 -32.88 -5.79 7.79
N ILE A 101 -32.94 -5.29 6.57
CA ILE A 101 -33.04 -3.88 6.22
C ILE A 101 -34.28 -3.65 5.34
N ASP A 102 -34.77 -2.41 5.28
CA ASP A 102 -36.08 -2.11 4.73
C ASP A 102 -36.12 -1.98 3.18
N ALA A 103 -34.97 -2.14 2.50
CA ALA A 103 -34.89 -2.07 1.05
C ALA A 103 -33.64 -2.80 0.51
N ALA A 104 -33.64 -3.14 -0.78
CA ALA A 104 -32.56 -3.86 -1.46
C ALA A 104 -31.27 -3.03 -1.56
N PRO A 105 -30.14 -3.47 -0.99
CA PRO A 105 -28.87 -2.77 -0.99
C PRO A 105 -28.11 -2.99 -2.32
N HIS A 106 -27.87 -1.92 -3.09
CA HIS A 106 -27.17 -2.03 -4.38
C HIS A 106 -25.73 -1.53 -4.35
N PHE A 107 -25.39 -0.60 -3.45
CA PHE A 107 -24.03 -0.12 -3.25
C PHE A 107 -23.78 0.10 -1.77
N ILE A 108 -22.59 -0.28 -1.30
CA ILE A 108 -22.17 -0.13 0.11
C ILE A 108 -20.77 0.47 0.11
N ILE A 109 -20.59 1.51 0.90
CA ILE A 109 -19.25 1.99 1.28
C ILE A 109 -19.14 2.03 2.79
N ALA A 110 -17.93 1.77 3.29
CA ALA A 110 -17.59 1.84 4.71
C ALA A 110 -16.70 3.04 4.97
N ASN A 111 -17.04 3.84 5.99
CA ASN A 111 -16.22 4.96 6.46
C ASN A 111 -16.67 5.39 7.85
N ASP A 112 -15.86 6.12 8.59
CA ASP A 112 -16.25 6.75 9.87
C ASP A 112 -16.93 8.10 9.60
N PHE A 113 -18.27 8.09 9.46
CA PHE A 113 -19.05 9.29 9.15
C PHE A 113 -19.38 10.13 10.39
N ASN A 114 -19.22 9.57 11.60
CA ASN A 114 -19.51 10.25 12.84
C ASN A 114 -18.26 10.62 13.66
N ARG A 115 -17.07 10.21 13.21
CA ARG A 115 -15.76 10.47 13.83
C ARG A 115 -15.63 9.87 15.24
N ASP A 116 -16.25 8.70 15.46
CA ASP A 116 -16.12 7.95 16.71
C ASP A 116 -15.03 6.86 16.67
N GLY A 117 -14.30 6.77 15.54
CA GLY A 117 -13.24 5.80 15.31
C GLY A 117 -13.74 4.41 14.91
N LYS A 118 -15.02 4.26 14.59
CA LYS A 118 -15.62 3.00 14.14
C LYS A 118 -16.14 3.15 12.74
N LEU A 119 -16.12 2.07 11.97
CA LEU A 119 -16.65 2.09 10.62
C LEU A 119 -18.18 2.05 10.61
N ASP A 120 -18.74 3.00 9.89
CA ASP A 120 -20.15 3.10 9.56
C ASP A 120 -20.36 2.61 8.12
N LEU A 121 -21.64 2.39 7.72
CA LEU A 121 -21.99 2.06 6.34
C LEU A 121 -22.88 3.15 5.74
N ALA A 122 -22.58 3.54 4.50
CA ALA A 122 -23.52 4.27 3.65
C ALA A 122 -24.00 3.34 2.53
N ILE A 123 -25.31 3.12 2.47
CA ILE A 123 -25.94 2.13 1.59
C ILE A 123 -26.91 2.83 0.65
N VAL A 124 -26.80 2.50 -0.63
CA VAL A 124 -27.69 3.03 -1.68
C VAL A 124 -28.84 2.05 -1.91
N PHE A 125 -30.07 2.60 -1.88
CA PHE A 125 -31.32 1.88 -2.13
C PHE A 125 -32.04 2.48 -3.37
N PRO A 126 -31.69 2.05 -4.60
CA PRO A 126 -32.19 2.71 -5.83
C PRO A 126 -33.70 2.68 -5.96
N TYR A 127 -34.31 1.55 -5.65
CA TYR A 127 -35.78 1.37 -5.77
C TYR A 127 -36.55 2.09 -4.67
N ALA A 128 -35.91 2.39 -3.54
CA ALA A 128 -36.48 3.19 -2.46
C ALA A 128 -36.13 4.68 -2.56
N ALA A 129 -35.35 5.08 -3.58
CA ALA A 129 -34.88 6.45 -3.83
C ALA A 129 -34.29 7.12 -2.59
N LYS A 130 -33.41 6.40 -1.88
CA LYS A 130 -32.75 6.88 -0.65
C LYS A 130 -31.37 6.29 -0.47
N ILE A 131 -30.60 6.92 0.41
CA ILE A 131 -29.45 6.29 1.08
C ILE A 131 -29.77 6.08 2.56
N GLY A 132 -29.17 5.05 3.16
CA GLY A 132 -29.21 4.81 4.60
C GLY A 132 -27.80 4.87 5.17
N ILE A 133 -27.62 5.63 6.24
CA ILE A 133 -26.36 5.66 7.00
C ILE A 133 -26.56 4.80 8.25
N PHE A 134 -25.79 3.76 8.41
CA PHE A 134 -25.83 2.82 9.52
C PHE A 134 -24.58 3.04 10.38
N LEU A 135 -24.75 3.63 11.56
CA LEU A 135 -23.65 3.92 12.46
C LEU A 135 -23.17 2.63 13.14
N GLY A 136 -21.87 2.36 13.01
CA GLY A 136 -21.22 1.20 13.59
C GLY A 136 -21.08 1.28 15.11
N LYS A 137 -21.24 0.16 15.79
CA LYS A 137 -21.04 0.10 17.25
C LYS A 137 -19.64 -0.36 17.64
N GLY A 138 -18.82 -0.79 16.65
CA GLY A 138 -17.47 -1.30 16.87
C GLY A 138 -17.45 -2.73 17.40
N ASP A 139 -18.53 -3.48 17.24
CA ASP A 139 -18.63 -4.90 17.56
C ASP A 139 -19.13 -5.74 16.35
N GLY A 140 -19.07 -5.16 15.15
CA GLY A 140 -19.62 -5.72 13.92
C GLY A 140 -21.13 -5.52 13.78
N SER A 141 -21.78 -4.79 14.69
CA SER A 141 -23.21 -4.44 14.58
C SER A 141 -23.42 -2.95 14.32
N PHE A 142 -24.62 -2.60 13.83
CA PHE A 142 -24.97 -1.24 13.46
C PHE A 142 -26.20 -0.74 14.23
N GLY A 143 -26.31 0.58 14.31
CA GLY A 143 -27.51 1.26 14.76
C GLY A 143 -28.61 1.26 13.69
N PRO A 144 -29.82 1.77 14.03
CA PRO A 144 -30.87 1.97 13.03
C PRO A 144 -30.42 3.00 11.98
N PRO A 145 -30.84 2.85 10.69
CA PRO A 145 -30.38 3.73 9.64
C PRO A 145 -30.92 5.16 9.76
N LEU A 146 -30.06 6.12 9.49
CA LEU A 146 -30.46 7.48 9.17
C LEU A 146 -30.72 7.56 7.66
N ASN A 147 -32.00 7.73 7.28
CA ASN A 147 -32.41 7.70 5.88
C ASN A 147 -32.43 9.11 5.28
N TYR A 148 -31.81 9.26 4.10
CA TYR A 148 -31.82 10.49 3.31
C TYR A 148 -32.53 10.21 1.98
N PRO A 149 -33.67 10.87 1.71
CA PRO A 149 -34.29 10.81 0.40
C PRO A 149 -33.39 11.55 -0.61
N ILE A 150 -33.08 10.89 -1.70
CA ILE A 150 -32.30 11.41 -2.81
C ILE A 150 -33.05 11.17 -4.13
N GLY A 151 -32.62 11.78 -5.21
CA GLY A 151 -33.25 11.67 -6.50
C GLY A 151 -33.52 10.23 -6.95
N ARG A 152 -34.29 10.03 -7.98
CA ARG A 152 -34.70 8.71 -8.45
C ARG A 152 -33.48 7.88 -8.91
N PHE A 153 -33.41 6.61 -8.46
CA PHE A 153 -32.43 5.60 -8.84
C PHE A 153 -30.96 6.03 -8.66
N PRO A 154 -30.53 6.35 -7.43
CA PRO A 154 -29.11 6.50 -7.17
C PRO A 154 -28.38 5.19 -7.48
N THR A 155 -27.25 5.26 -8.20
CA THR A 155 -26.56 4.08 -8.71
C THR A 155 -25.14 3.92 -8.19
N ARG A 156 -24.50 5.00 -7.80
CA ARG A 156 -23.13 5.00 -7.26
C ARG A 156 -23.03 5.97 -6.11
N ILE A 157 -22.15 5.65 -5.17
CA ILE A 157 -21.81 6.49 -4.04
C ILE A 157 -20.30 6.43 -3.81
N LEU A 158 -19.70 7.53 -3.44
CA LEU A 158 -18.34 7.61 -2.91
C LEU A 158 -18.27 8.59 -1.74
N ALA A 159 -17.29 8.43 -0.87
CA ALA A 159 -17.01 9.34 0.23
C ALA A 159 -15.64 10.01 0.04
N ALA A 160 -15.58 11.33 0.27
CA ALA A 160 -14.35 12.10 0.32
C ALA A 160 -14.58 13.41 1.09
N ASP A 161 -13.54 14.07 1.56
CA ASP A 161 -13.61 15.39 2.20
C ASP A 161 -13.49 16.48 1.12
N PHE A 162 -14.62 16.87 0.51
CA PHE A 162 -14.65 17.86 -0.58
C PHE A 162 -14.49 19.31 -0.09
N ASN A 163 -14.75 19.56 1.20
CA ASN A 163 -14.67 20.90 1.77
C ASN A 163 -13.45 21.12 2.68
N ARG A 164 -12.61 20.09 2.89
CA ARG A 164 -11.39 20.12 3.70
C ARG A 164 -11.65 20.46 5.20
N ASP A 165 -12.80 20.03 5.72
CA ASP A 165 -13.13 20.22 7.13
C ASP A 165 -12.81 18.99 8.01
N GLY A 166 -12.21 17.95 7.41
CA GLY A 166 -11.83 16.70 8.04
C GLY A 166 -13.01 15.78 8.31
N ARG A 167 -14.15 15.97 7.65
CA ARG A 167 -15.33 15.11 7.72
C ARG A 167 -15.60 14.49 6.36
N MET A 168 -16.13 13.28 6.37
CA MET A 168 -16.47 12.62 5.11
C MET A 168 -17.78 13.18 4.56
N ASP A 169 -17.70 13.66 3.33
CA ASP A 169 -18.84 14.07 2.50
C ASP A 169 -19.20 12.91 1.56
N LEU A 170 -20.35 12.98 0.92
CA LEU A 170 -20.83 11.99 -0.04
C LEU A 170 -21.04 12.61 -1.40
N ALA A 171 -20.64 11.91 -2.45
CA ALA A 171 -21.05 12.19 -3.83
C ALA A 171 -21.86 11.00 -4.36
N LEU A 172 -23.03 11.26 -4.91
CA LEU A 172 -23.94 10.25 -5.43
C LEU A 172 -24.29 10.55 -6.88
N SER A 173 -24.33 9.53 -7.73
CA SER A 173 -24.90 9.66 -9.07
C SER A 173 -26.35 9.20 -9.06
N GLY A 174 -27.23 9.98 -9.66
CA GLY A 174 -28.67 9.72 -9.70
C GLY A 174 -29.22 9.44 -11.10
N GLY A 175 -30.39 8.79 -11.15
CA GLY A 175 -31.12 8.53 -12.39
C GLY A 175 -31.76 9.73 -13.03
N ASN A 176 -31.68 10.93 -12.42
CA ASN A 176 -32.22 12.19 -12.91
C ASN A 176 -31.21 13.01 -13.72
N ASN A 177 -30.13 12.40 -14.21
CA ASN A 177 -29.01 13.09 -14.86
C ASN A 177 -28.31 14.09 -13.92
N ASP A 178 -28.16 13.76 -12.66
CA ASP A 178 -27.57 14.63 -11.66
C ASP A 178 -26.53 13.90 -10.79
N ILE A 179 -25.76 14.70 -10.09
CA ILE A 179 -24.92 14.29 -8.98
C ILE A 179 -25.32 15.12 -7.77
N ASP A 180 -25.55 14.45 -6.66
CA ASP A 180 -25.78 15.06 -5.37
C ASP A 180 -24.50 15.04 -4.54
N ILE A 181 -24.08 16.21 -4.03
CA ILE A 181 -23.01 16.34 -3.04
C ILE A 181 -23.65 16.65 -1.69
N LEU A 182 -23.43 15.80 -0.71
CA LEU A 182 -23.93 15.95 0.66
C LEU A 182 -22.73 16.18 1.60
N LEU A 183 -22.63 17.39 2.16
CA LEU A 183 -21.55 17.70 3.10
C LEU A 183 -21.84 17.08 4.47
N GLY A 184 -20.84 16.39 5.02
CA GLY A 184 -20.95 15.72 6.31
C GLY A 184 -20.91 16.69 7.49
N ASN A 185 -21.75 16.45 8.50
CA ASN A 185 -21.71 17.20 9.75
C ASN A 185 -20.73 16.60 10.79
N GLY A 186 -20.10 15.42 10.48
CA GLY A 186 -19.17 14.71 11.35
C GLY A 186 -19.83 14.03 12.55
N ASN A 187 -21.14 13.81 12.49
CA ASN A 187 -21.92 13.07 13.50
C ASN A 187 -22.84 12.02 12.86
N GLY A 188 -22.47 11.55 11.67
CA GLY A 188 -23.27 10.61 10.87
C GLY A 188 -24.44 11.26 10.12
N THR A 189 -24.64 12.58 10.26
CA THR A 189 -25.66 13.32 9.49
C THR A 189 -25.03 14.17 8.40
N PHE A 190 -25.81 14.50 7.38
CA PHE A 190 -25.38 15.26 6.23
C PHE A 190 -26.26 16.49 6.01
N GLN A 191 -25.70 17.51 5.35
CA GLN A 191 -26.42 18.69 4.91
C GLN A 191 -27.35 18.37 3.73
N ASN A 192 -28.21 19.32 3.35
CA ASN A 192 -29.02 19.17 2.16
C ASN A 192 -28.12 19.01 0.91
N PRO A 193 -28.51 18.16 -0.05
CA PRO A 193 -27.70 17.91 -1.22
C PRO A 193 -27.54 19.18 -2.08
N GLN A 194 -26.32 19.39 -2.57
CA GLN A 194 -26.01 20.29 -3.67
C GLN A 194 -26.07 19.49 -4.96
N ASN A 195 -26.95 19.91 -5.86
CA ASN A 195 -27.27 19.18 -7.07
C ASN A 195 -26.54 19.76 -8.30
N TYR A 196 -25.85 18.88 -9.07
CA TYR A 196 -25.20 19.21 -10.33
C TYR A 196 -25.86 18.44 -11.47
N ILE A 197 -26.50 19.17 -12.40
CA ILE A 197 -27.28 18.60 -13.51
C ILE A 197 -26.41 18.37 -14.73
N PHE A 198 -26.59 17.23 -15.37
CA PHE A 198 -25.90 16.81 -16.58
C PHE A 198 -26.90 16.64 -17.75
N PRO A 199 -26.39 16.66 -19.01
CA PRO A 199 -27.23 16.35 -20.17
C PRO A 199 -27.60 14.87 -20.25
N GLU A 200 -26.90 13.99 -19.55
CA GLU A 200 -27.07 12.53 -19.57
C GLU A 200 -26.83 11.95 -18.17
N VAL A 201 -27.21 10.67 -17.99
CA VAL A 201 -27.03 9.96 -16.71
C VAL A 201 -25.54 9.79 -16.38
N PRO A 202 -25.07 10.29 -15.21
CA PRO A 202 -23.76 9.98 -14.67
C PRO A 202 -23.66 8.49 -14.34
N ALA A 203 -22.74 7.77 -14.98
CA ALA A 203 -22.61 6.33 -14.83
C ALA A 203 -21.64 5.92 -13.73
N VAL A 204 -20.51 6.62 -13.62
CA VAL A 204 -19.44 6.31 -12.67
C VAL A 204 -18.83 7.59 -12.10
N LEU A 205 -18.40 7.49 -10.84
CA LEU A 205 -17.79 8.55 -10.07
C LEU A 205 -16.44 8.06 -9.52
N ALA A 206 -15.45 8.94 -9.51
CA ALA A 206 -14.22 8.75 -8.74
C ALA A 206 -13.73 10.11 -8.21
N ALA A 207 -12.98 10.08 -7.11
CA ALA A 207 -12.43 11.26 -6.47
C ALA A 207 -10.89 11.17 -6.39
N GLY A 208 -10.22 12.30 -6.48
CA GLY A 208 -8.76 12.42 -6.36
C GLY A 208 -8.30 13.83 -6.65
N ASP A 209 -7.07 14.16 -6.33
CA ASP A 209 -6.46 15.44 -6.69
C ASP A 209 -5.82 15.32 -8.08
N PHE A 210 -6.57 15.69 -9.13
CA PHE A 210 -6.13 15.55 -10.53
C PHE A 210 -5.31 16.72 -11.04
N ASN A 211 -5.17 17.79 -10.24
CA ASN A 211 -4.42 18.98 -10.63
C ASN A 211 -3.25 19.30 -9.71
N GLY A 212 -3.04 18.54 -8.63
CA GLY A 212 -1.94 18.70 -7.68
C GLY A 212 -2.11 19.91 -6.75
N ASP A 213 -3.33 20.39 -6.52
CA ASP A 213 -3.58 21.58 -5.68
C ASP A 213 -3.96 21.24 -4.24
N GLY A 214 -3.97 19.97 -3.89
CA GLY A 214 -4.29 19.45 -2.55
C GLY A 214 -5.78 19.48 -2.22
N ARG A 215 -6.67 19.64 -3.20
CA ARG A 215 -8.13 19.58 -3.06
C ARG A 215 -8.66 18.35 -3.78
N ILE A 216 -9.71 17.78 -3.24
CA ILE A 216 -10.35 16.65 -3.89
C ILE A 216 -11.20 17.14 -5.06
N ASP A 217 -10.89 16.62 -6.24
CA ASP A 217 -11.64 16.78 -7.47
C ASP A 217 -12.57 15.58 -7.68
N LEU A 218 -13.54 15.71 -8.59
CA LEU A 218 -14.49 14.66 -8.90
C LEU A 218 -14.44 14.33 -10.40
N ILE A 219 -14.25 13.06 -10.72
CA ILE A 219 -14.43 12.54 -12.08
C ILE A 219 -15.85 12.00 -12.25
N VAL A 220 -16.43 12.36 -13.38
CA VAL A 220 -17.75 11.90 -13.82
C VAL A 220 -17.67 11.40 -15.25
N ALA A 221 -17.92 10.11 -15.46
CA ALA A 221 -18.15 9.60 -16.79
C ALA A 221 -19.65 9.41 -17.05
N LEU A 222 -20.13 9.96 -18.15
CA LEU A 222 -21.53 9.91 -18.54
C LEU A 222 -21.82 8.62 -19.33
N ARG A 223 -23.02 8.09 -19.20
CA ARG A 223 -23.37 6.78 -19.70
C ARG A 223 -23.21 6.63 -21.23
N MET A 224 -23.53 7.65 -22.01
CA MET A 224 -23.49 7.63 -23.48
C MET A 224 -22.41 8.55 -24.04
N ALA A 225 -21.82 9.42 -23.24
CA ALA A 225 -20.79 10.33 -23.69
C ALA A 225 -19.46 9.63 -23.88
N LYS A 226 -18.72 10.12 -24.87
CA LYS A 226 -17.35 9.67 -25.15
C LYS A 226 -16.31 10.51 -24.39
N THR A 227 -16.69 11.01 -23.21
CA THR A 227 -15.87 11.90 -22.39
C THR A 227 -15.92 11.52 -20.93
N VAL A 228 -14.83 11.76 -20.24
CA VAL A 228 -14.79 11.93 -18.80
C VAL A 228 -14.75 13.42 -18.49
N ASN A 229 -15.49 13.84 -17.48
CA ASN A 229 -15.55 15.21 -17.03
C ASN A 229 -14.91 15.32 -15.65
N VAL A 230 -13.94 16.22 -15.50
CA VAL A 230 -13.28 16.51 -14.23
C VAL A 230 -13.82 17.80 -13.67
N PHE A 231 -14.36 17.75 -12.48
CA PHE A 231 -14.81 18.87 -11.70
C PHE A 231 -13.74 19.22 -10.67
N LEU A 232 -12.97 20.27 -10.91
CA LEU A 232 -11.93 20.69 -9.98
C LEU A 232 -12.56 21.27 -8.71
N GLY A 233 -12.17 20.74 -7.56
CA GLY A 233 -12.65 21.15 -6.26
C GLY A 233 -12.18 22.55 -5.88
N LYS A 234 -13.05 23.34 -5.26
CA LYS A 234 -12.66 24.63 -4.69
C LYS A 234 -12.24 24.52 -3.22
N GLY A 235 -12.42 23.35 -2.61
CA GLY A 235 -12.11 23.10 -1.21
C GLY A 235 -13.16 23.67 -0.24
N ASP A 236 -14.33 24.00 -0.74
CA ASP A 236 -15.51 24.45 0.04
C ASP A 236 -16.75 23.55 -0.21
N GLY A 237 -16.53 22.36 -0.77
CA GLY A 237 -17.59 21.44 -1.18
C GLY A 237 -18.22 21.78 -2.52
N THR A 238 -17.75 22.84 -3.21
CA THR A 238 -18.21 23.20 -4.55
C THR A 238 -17.11 22.97 -5.59
N PHE A 239 -17.51 22.90 -6.85
CA PHE A 239 -16.62 22.60 -7.96
C PHE A 239 -16.59 23.73 -8.99
N GLN A 240 -15.52 23.73 -9.79
CA GLN A 240 -15.39 24.59 -10.97
C GLN A 240 -16.20 24.01 -12.15
N THR A 241 -16.31 24.77 -13.24
CA THR A 241 -16.84 24.26 -14.51
C THR A 241 -16.03 23.06 -14.97
N PRO A 242 -16.67 21.94 -15.38
CA PRO A 242 -15.95 20.71 -15.69
C PRO A 242 -15.04 20.85 -16.90
N ILE A 243 -13.91 20.16 -16.83
CA ILE A 243 -12.97 19.98 -17.92
C ILE A 243 -13.27 18.63 -18.56
N SER A 244 -13.57 18.60 -19.85
CA SER A 244 -13.89 17.36 -20.56
C SER A 244 -12.68 16.81 -21.30
N SER A 245 -12.39 15.51 -21.12
CA SER A 245 -11.37 14.75 -21.87
C SER A 245 -12.04 13.62 -22.64
N THR A 246 -11.63 13.39 -23.89
CA THR A 246 -12.24 12.35 -24.75
C THR A 246 -11.72 10.96 -24.38
N THR A 247 -12.62 10.00 -24.33
CA THR A 247 -12.29 8.58 -24.10
C THR A 247 -12.07 7.79 -25.40
N ASN A 248 -12.23 8.43 -26.59
CA ASN A 248 -12.17 7.79 -27.90
C ASN A 248 -13.01 6.50 -27.99
N SER A 249 -14.12 6.45 -27.28
CA SER A 249 -14.99 5.29 -27.31
C SER A 249 -15.58 5.11 -28.71
N ALA A 250 -15.19 4.07 -29.42
CA ALA A 250 -15.69 3.77 -30.76
C ALA A 250 -16.94 2.92 -30.74
N VAL A 251 -17.59 2.68 -29.59
CA VAL A 251 -18.50 1.55 -29.43
C VAL A 251 -19.93 1.92 -29.19
N ASN A 252 -20.78 1.17 -29.84
CA ASN A 252 -22.23 1.26 -29.86
C ASN A 252 -22.83 0.85 -28.50
N GLY A 253 -23.06 1.80 -27.60
CA GLY A 253 -24.21 1.67 -26.71
C GLY A 253 -24.02 1.23 -25.26
N SER A 254 -22.88 0.81 -24.76
CA SER A 254 -22.67 0.70 -23.32
C SER A 254 -21.66 1.75 -22.86
N GLY A 255 -22.08 2.74 -22.10
CA GLY A 255 -21.20 3.76 -21.53
C GLY A 255 -20.28 3.18 -20.47
N ALA A 256 -19.45 4.04 -19.85
CA ALA A 256 -18.55 3.64 -18.76
C ALA A 256 -19.32 2.88 -17.67
N LEU A 257 -18.81 1.72 -17.28
CA LEU A 257 -19.43 0.83 -16.30
C LEU A 257 -18.72 0.88 -14.95
N SER A 258 -17.39 1.10 -14.95
CA SER A 258 -16.59 1.26 -13.75
C SER A 258 -15.38 2.16 -14.02
N VAL A 259 -14.87 2.78 -12.95
CA VAL A 259 -13.69 3.64 -12.97
C VAL A 259 -12.85 3.40 -11.72
N VAL A 260 -11.54 3.42 -11.91
CA VAL A 260 -10.57 3.45 -10.80
C VAL A 260 -9.48 4.45 -11.12
N VAL A 261 -8.96 5.09 -10.08
CA VAL A 261 -7.93 6.12 -10.14
C VAL A 261 -6.63 5.59 -9.53
N GLY A 262 -5.52 5.90 -10.14
CA GLY A 262 -4.19 5.53 -9.65
C GLY A 262 -3.10 6.06 -10.57
N ASP A 263 -1.88 6.10 -10.10
CA ASP A 263 -0.70 6.41 -10.93
C ASP A 263 -0.22 5.13 -11.62
N PHE A 264 -0.78 4.85 -12.81
CA PHE A 264 -0.51 3.60 -13.54
C PHE A 264 0.77 3.67 -14.38
N ASP A 265 1.34 4.86 -14.59
CA ASP A 265 2.59 5.02 -15.33
C ASP A 265 3.75 5.55 -14.48
N ARG A 266 3.52 5.72 -13.18
CA ARG A 266 4.51 6.13 -12.18
C ARG A 266 5.13 7.50 -12.49
N ASP A 267 4.33 8.42 -13.06
CA ASP A 267 4.78 9.80 -13.33
C ASP A 267 4.40 10.79 -12.19
N GLY A 268 3.85 10.28 -11.10
CA GLY A 268 3.42 11.05 -9.93
C GLY A 268 2.10 11.79 -10.11
N LYS A 269 1.34 11.49 -11.16
CA LYS A 269 0.03 12.09 -11.43
C LYS A 269 -1.05 11.01 -11.47
N LEU A 270 -2.25 11.39 -11.08
CA LEU A 270 -3.37 10.45 -11.11
C LEU A 270 -3.83 10.22 -12.55
N ASP A 271 -3.84 8.94 -12.92
CA ASP A 271 -4.41 8.41 -14.15
C ASP A 271 -5.81 7.86 -13.89
N VAL A 272 -6.51 7.52 -14.96
CA VAL A 272 -7.84 6.91 -14.90
C VAL A 272 -7.86 5.62 -15.71
N ALA A 273 -8.23 4.53 -15.06
CA ALA A 273 -8.65 3.32 -15.73
C ALA A 273 -10.18 3.26 -15.76
N LEU A 274 -10.77 3.12 -16.91
CA LEU A 274 -12.22 2.99 -17.07
C LEU A 274 -12.57 1.83 -17.98
N THR A 275 -13.73 1.25 -17.74
CA THR A 275 -14.26 0.14 -18.52
C THR A 275 -15.59 0.53 -19.20
N ASP A 276 -15.68 0.13 -20.46
CA ASP A 276 -16.94 -0.08 -21.18
C ASP A 276 -16.94 -1.52 -21.69
N GLU A 277 -16.87 -1.78 -22.98
CA GLU A 277 -16.51 -3.11 -23.54
C GLU A 277 -14.99 -3.34 -23.52
N TYR A 278 -14.21 -2.29 -23.26
CA TYR A 278 -12.77 -2.28 -23.22
C TYR A 278 -12.29 -1.57 -21.95
N LEU A 279 -11.21 -2.08 -21.39
CA LEU A 279 -10.42 -1.33 -20.45
C LEU A 279 -9.66 -0.25 -21.20
N LYS A 280 -9.69 0.98 -20.71
CA LYS A 280 -8.97 2.14 -21.25
C LYS A 280 -8.21 2.84 -20.15
N ILE A 281 -6.97 3.22 -20.45
CA ILE A 281 -6.13 4.00 -19.55
C ILE A 281 -5.95 5.39 -20.14
N LEU A 282 -6.35 6.39 -19.37
CA LEU A 282 -6.17 7.81 -19.68
C LEU A 282 -5.12 8.36 -18.73
N LYS A 283 -3.96 8.73 -19.25
CA LYS A 283 -2.88 9.29 -18.44
C LYS A 283 -3.13 10.75 -18.09
N GLY A 284 -2.96 11.07 -16.82
CA GLY A 284 -3.15 12.41 -16.30
C GLY A 284 -2.07 13.39 -16.77
N ASN A 285 -2.45 14.64 -16.99
CA ASN A 285 -1.48 15.72 -17.24
C ASN A 285 -1.11 16.47 -15.94
N GLY A 286 -1.74 16.15 -14.79
CA GLY A 286 -1.55 16.84 -13.52
C GLY A 286 -2.17 18.25 -13.47
N ASN A 287 -3.17 18.51 -14.31
CA ASN A 287 -3.90 19.78 -14.38
C ASN A 287 -5.42 19.60 -14.57
N GLY A 288 -5.92 18.41 -14.20
CA GLY A 288 -7.33 18.04 -14.38
C GLY A 288 -7.69 17.60 -15.82
N THR A 289 -6.72 17.52 -16.75
CA THR A 289 -6.93 16.97 -18.09
C THR A 289 -6.25 15.63 -18.25
N PHE A 290 -6.71 14.84 -19.22
CA PHE A 290 -6.12 13.56 -19.57
C PHE A 290 -5.66 13.52 -21.02
N LYS A 291 -4.62 12.73 -21.29
CA LYS A 291 -4.25 12.34 -22.65
C LYS A 291 -5.32 11.42 -23.23
N ALA A 292 -5.42 11.37 -24.55
CA ALA A 292 -6.23 10.35 -25.21
C ALA A 292 -5.78 8.95 -24.73
N PRO A 293 -6.68 7.93 -24.72
CA PRO A 293 -6.36 6.62 -24.21
C PRO A 293 -5.06 6.08 -24.81
N SER A 294 -4.08 5.82 -23.95
CA SER A 294 -2.75 5.32 -24.33
C SER A 294 -2.74 3.78 -24.42
N PHE A 295 -3.71 3.15 -23.75
CA PHE A 295 -3.88 1.71 -23.73
C PHE A 295 -5.37 1.38 -23.85
N THR A 296 -5.68 0.38 -24.67
CA THR A 296 -7.03 -0.17 -24.81
C THR A 296 -6.94 -1.67 -24.90
N PHE A 297 -7.66 -2.37 -24.02
CA PHE A 297 -7.63 -3.82 -23.93
C PHE A 297 -9.06 -4.37 -23.85
N LYS A 298 -9.37 -5.36 -24.70
CA LYS A 298 -10.66 -6.01 -24.66
C LYS A 298 -10.72 -7.00 -23.50
N LEU A 299 -11.58 -6.71 -22.53
CA LEU A 299 -11.82 -7.62 -21.41
C LEU A 299 -12.54 -8.89 -21.87
N ASN A 300 -12.28 -9.99 -21.18
CA ASN A 300 -12.96 -11.26 -21.43
C ASN A 300 -14.41 -11.26 -20.90
N ASN A 301 -14.79 -10.24 -20.15
CA ASN A 301 -16.10 -10.06 -19.55
C ASN A 301 -16.62 -8.64 -19.78
N THR A 302 -17.91 -8.42 -19.56
CA THR A 302 -18.45 -7.06 -19.43
C THR A 302 -18.22 -6.61 -18.00
N SER A 303 -17.23 -5.75 -17.78
CA SER A 303 -16.82 -5.32 -16.45
C SER A 303 -17.94 -4.55 -15.76
N ALA A 304 -18.37 -5.01 -14.60
CA ALA A 304 -19.31 -4.32 -13.72
C ALA A 304 -18.62 -3.56 -12.60
N ASP A 305 -17.46 -4.04 -12.15
CA ASP A 305 -16.62 -3.40 -11.14
C ASP A 305 -15.14 -3.56 -11.48
N LEU A 306 -14.35 -2.56 -11.15
CA LEU A 306 -12.90 -2.50 -11.37
C LEU A 306 -12.25 -2.02 -10.10
N LYS A 307 -11.17 -2.69 -9.69
CA LYS A 307 -10.33 -2.29 -8.55
C LYS A 307 -8.87 -2.37 -8.93
N SER A 308 -8.04 -1.66 -8.20
CA SER A 308 -6.58 -1.71 -8.32
C SER A 308 -5.96 -2.29 -7.05
N GLY A 309 -4.79 -2.88 -7.22
CA GLY A 309 -3.93 -3.40 -6.16
C GLY A 309 -2.66 -3.93 -6.77
N ASP A 310 -1.62 -4.10 -5.99
CA ASP A 310 -0.40 -4.78 -6.44
C ASP A 310 -0.53 -6.27 -6.16
N PHE A 311 -1.00 -7.04 -7.15
CA PHE A 311 -1.27 -8.48 -6.99
C PHE A 311 -0.05 -9.36 -7.19
N ASN A 312 1.06 -8.82 -7.70
CA ASN A 312 2.29 -9.58 -7.91
C ASN A 312 3.44 -9.12 -7.01
N GLY A 313 3.26 -8.06 -6.23
CA GLY A 313 4.25 -7.50 -5.32
C GLY A 313 5.40 -6.80 -6.04
N ASP A 314 5.15 -6.23 -7.24
CA ASP A 314 6.19 -5.55 -8.03
C ASP A 314 6.15 -4.01 -7.91
N GLY A 315 5.34 -3.49 -6.98
CA GLY A 315 5.19 -2.06 -6.70
C GLY A 315 4.47 -1.27 -7.78
N LYS A 316 3.80 -1.95 -8.71
CA LYS A 316 2.99 -1.33 -9.75
C LYS A 316 1.52 -1.67 -9.54
N LEU A 317 0.66 -0.72 -9.87
CA LEU A 317 -0.76 -0.96 -9.76
C LEU A 317 -1.23 -1.91 -10.86
N ASP A 318 -1.78 -3.04 -10.42
CA ASP A 318 -2.51 -4.00 -11.23
C ASP A 318 -4.00 -3.70 -11.18
N LEU A 319 -4.78 -4.38 -12.01
CA LEU A 319 -6.23 -4.23 -12.06
C LEU A 319 -6.93 -5.58 -11.93
N VAL A 320 -8.03 -5.61 -11.19
CA VAL A 320 -8.98 -6.72 -11.22
C VAL A 320 -10.34 -6.24 -11.73
N SER A 321 -10.88 -6.93 -12.72
CA SER A 321 -12.19 -6.70 -13.31
C SER A 321 -13.17 -7.79 -12.88
N ALA A 322 -14.28 -7.40 -12.26
CA ALA A 322 -15.43 -8.25 -12.02
C ALA A 322 -16.43 -8.09 -13.15
N GLY A 323 -16.92 -9.19 -13.72
CA GLY A 323 -17.72 -9.13 -14.93
C GLY A 323 -19.04 -9.87 -14.89
N VAL A 324 -20.01 -9.34 -15.65
CA VAL A 324 -21.33 -9.92 -15.87
C VAL A 324 -21.43 -10.55 -17.28
N PHE A 325 -22.34 -11.49 -17.44
CA PHE A 325 -22.74 -12.09 -18.74
C PHE A 325 -21.68 -12.89 -19.51
N SER A 326 -20.60 -13.35 -18.87
CA SER A 326 -19.56 -14.10 -19.57
C SER A 326 -19.02 -15.28 -18.77
N SER A 327 -18.22 -16.09 -19.43
CA SER A 327 -17.64 -17.31 -18.89
C SER A 327 -16.42 -17.06 -17.98
N GLY A 328 -16.50 -16.16 -17.00
CA GLY A 328 -15.45 -15.91 -16.02
C GLY A 328 -15.80 -14.71 -15.15
N ALA A 329 -15.75 -14.89 -13.83
CA ALA A 329 -16.20 -13.89 -12.88
C ALA A 329 -15.19 -12.78 -12.66
N LEU A 330 -13.90 -13.13 -12.53
CA LEU A 330 -12.82 -12.16 -12.28
C LEU A 330 -11.68 -12.33 -13.28
N GLN A 331 -11.11 -11.22 -13.71
CA GLN A 331 -9.92 -11.15 -14.57
C GLN A 331 -8.89 -10.18 -13.95
N VAL A 332 -7.65 -10.62 -13.80
CA VAL A 332 -6.54 -9.74 -13.35
C VAL A 332 -5.64 -9.38 -14.52
N LEU A 333 -5.22 -8.14 -14.52
CA LEU A 333 -4.33 -7.53 -15.50
C LEU A 333 -3.15 -6.93 -14.74
N LEU A 334 -1.93 -7.39 -15.03
CA LEU A 334 -0.71 -6.89 -14.39
C LEU A 334 -0.24 -5.60 -15.03
N GLY A 335 -0.02 -4.58 -14.21
CA GLY A 335 0.53 -3.30 -14.62
C GLY A 335 2.02 -3.40 -14.96
N LYS A 336 2.45 -2.70 -16.01
CA LYS A 336 3.87 -2.62 -16.36
C LYS A 336 4.55 -1.37 -15.82
N GLY A 337 3.79 -0.49 -15.14
CA GLY A 337 4.30 0.78 -14.63
C GLY A 337 4.56 1.81 -15.74
N ASP A 338 4.02 1.61 -16.93
CA ASP A 338 4.08 2.53 -18.06
C ASP A 338 2.68 2.90 -18.58
N GLY A 339 1.65 2.62 -17.78
CA GLY A 339 0.23 2.77 -18.13
C GLY A 339 -0.27 1.69 -19.10
N THR A 340 0.48 0.59 -19.32
CA THR A 340 0.02 -0.59 -20.05
C THR A 340 -0.07 -1.81 -19.14
N PHE A 341 -0.89 -2.78 -19.55
CA PHE A 341 -1.17 -3.96 -18.75
C PHE A 341 -0.97 -5.25 -19.53
N GLN A 342 -0.70 -6.32 -18.81
CA GLN A 342 -0.60 -7.67 -19.33
C GLN A 342 -1.73 -8.52 -18.77
N ASP A 343 -2.46 -9.22 -19.66
CA ASP A 343 -3.49 -10.18 -19.24
C ASP A 343 -2.85 -11.42 -18.63
N THR A 344 -3.29 -11.79 -17.42
CA THR A 344 -2.89 -13.05 -16.77
C THR A 344 -3.82 -14.21 -17.09
N GLY A 345 -4.92 -13.95 -17.82
CA GLY A 345 -5.99 -14.87 -18.04
C GLY A 345 -7.08 -14.81 -16.95
N ARG A 346 -7.95 -15.80 -16.92
CA ARG A 346 -9.02 -15.91 -15.93
C ARG A 346 -8.47 -16.40 -14.61
N LEU A 347 -8.89 -15.74 -13.52
CA LEU A 347 -8.51 -16.15 -12.18
C LEU A 347 -9.53 -17.05 -11.52
N ILE A 348 -10.80 -16.68 -11.63
CA ILE A 348 -11.90 -17.39 -10.97
C ILE A 348 -13.00 -17.62 -12.00
N ASP A 349 -13.28 -18.88 -12.24
CA ASP A 349 -14.41 -19.28 -13.06
C ASP A 349 -15.71 -19.14 -12.27
N GLY A 350 -16.75 -18.60 -12.92
CA GLY A 350 -18.04 -18.39 -12.31
C GLY A 350 -19.03 -17.77 -13.27
N SER A 351 -20.31 -17.73 -12.89
CA SER A 351 -21.38 -17.29 -13.77
C SER A 351 -21.47 -15.79 -13.96
N SER A 352 -21.16 -15.00 -12.94
CA SER A 352 -21.08 -13.52 -12.98
C SER A 352 -20.60 -12.97 -11.64
N SER A 353 -19.97 -11.80 -11.68
CA SER A 353 -19.65 -11.02 -10.49
C SER A 353 -19.94 -9.54 -10.79
N VAL A 354 -20.63 -8.85 -9.88
CA VAL A 354 -20.96 -7.42 -10.02
C VAL A 354 -20.23 -6.54 -9.01
N SER A 355 -19.56 -7.16 -8.06
CA SER A 355 -18.82 -6.45 -7.01
C SER A 355 -17.61 -7.24 -6.57
N VAL A 356 -16.47 -6.58 -6.44
CA VAL A 356 -15.24 -7.13 -5.91
C VAL A 356 -14.61 -6.13 -4.94
N VAL A 357 -14.06 -6.62 -3.84
CA VAL A 357 -13.21 -5.85 -2.93
C VAL A 357 -11.81 -6.43 -2.93
N VAL A 358 -10.86 -5.54 -2.79
CA VAL A 358 -9.42 -5.81 -2.70
C VAL A 358 -8.97 -5.40 -1.32
N THR A 359 -8.53 -6.35 -0.51
CA THR A 359 -8.18 -6.12 0.89
C THR A 359 -7.33 -7.27 1.42
N ASP A 360 -6.51 -7.03 2.42
CA ASP A 360 -5.71 -8.07 3.08
C ASP A 360 -6.58 -8.77 4.15
N LEU A 361 -7.09 -9.96 3.83
CA LEU A 361 -7.95 -10.75 4.72
C LEU A 361 -7.18 -11.67 5.67
N ASN A 362 -5.91 -11.93 5.37
CA ASN A 362 -5.10 -12.90 6.11
C ASN A 362 -3.96 -12.25 6.91
N GLY A 363 -3.77 -10.93 6.83
CA GLY A 363 -2.76 -10.18 7.57
C GLY A 363 -1.35 -10.31 6.98
N ASP A 364 -1.22 -10.72 5.71
CA ASP A 364 0.07 -10.91 5.05
C ASP A 364 0.55 -9.67 4.27
N THR A 365 -0.18 -8.56 4.38
CA THR A 365 0.02 -7.26 3.72
C THR A 365 -0.20 -7.27 2.20
N ARG A 366 -0.74 -8.35 1.64
CA ARG A 366 -1.04 -8.48 0.21
C ARG A 366 -2.53 -8.40 -0.06
N PRO A 367 -2.91 -7.92 -1.24
CA PRO A 367 -4.32 -7.74 -1.55
C PRO A 367 -4.98 -9.07 -1.91
N ASP A 368 -5.87 -9.57 -1.06
CA ASP A 368 -6.78 -10.67 -1.36
C ASP A 368 -8.05 -10.17 -2.07
N LEU A 369 -8.84 -11.08 -2.58
CA LEU A 369 -10.09 -10.80 -3.26
C LEU A 369 -11.29 -11.39 -2.52
N ALA A 370 -12.31 -10.56 -2.32
CA ALA A 370 -13.63 -11.06 -1.98
C ALA A 370 -14.65 -10.50 -2.98
N ALA A 371 -15.51 -11.38 -3.51
CA ALA A 371 -16.45 -11.02 -4.56
C ALA A 371 -17.76 -11.78 -4.43
N ASN A 372 -18.83 -11.22 -4.99
CA ASN A 372 -20.03 -12.01 -5.24
C ASN A 372 -19.85 -12.78 -6.54
N ILE A 373 -19.84 -14.10 -6.50
CA ILE A 373 -19.71 -14.95 -7.68
C ILE A 373 -20.91 -15.91 -7.75
N GLY A 374 -21.69 -15.80 -8.82
CA GLY A 374 -22.87 -16.63 -8.97
C GLY A 374 -23.91 -16.49 -7.88
N GLY A 375 -23.99 -15.31 -7.25
CA GLY A 375 -24.90 -15.05 -6.12
C GLY A 375 -24.40 -15.62 -4.79
N GLN A 376 -23.11 -15.87 -4.65
CA GLN A 376 -22.48 -16.31 -3.39
C GLN A 376 -21.28 -15.43 -3.06
N LEU A 377 -21.03 -15.21 -1.77
CA LEU A 377 -19.81 -14.55 -1.32
C LEU A 377 -18.65 -15.53 -1.42
N THR A 378 -17.66 -15.16 -2.21
CA THR A 378 -16.47 -15.97 -2.49
C THR A 378 -15.22 -15.20 -2.12
N VAL A 379 -14.33 -15.82 -1.36
CA VAL A 379 -13.02 -15.29 -0.97
C VAL A 379 -11.95 -16.11 -1.67
N ALA A 380 -11.00 -15.43 -2.28
CA ALA A 380 -9.80 -16.01 -2.85
C ALA A 380 -8.59 -15.26 -2.31
N LEU A 381 -7.79 -15.92 -1.50
CA LEU A 381 -6.57 -15.35 -0.97
C LEU A 381 -5.51 -15.32 -2.06
N LEU A 382 -4.75 -14.27 -2.11
CA LEU A 382 -3.62 -14.19 -3.01
C LEU A 382 -2.60 -15.26 -2.61
N ASN A 383 -2.64 -16.36 -3.33
CA ASN A 383 -1.64 -17.40 -3.21
C ASN A 383 -0.48 -17.01 -4.14
N VAL A 384 0.25 -16.01 -3.78
CA VAL A 384 1.64 -16.01 -4.18
C VAL A 384 2.17 -17.22 -3.41
N THR A 385 2.67 -18.24 -4.12
CA THR A 385 3.44 -19.32 -3.48
C THR A 385 4.31 -18.64 -2.45
N PRO A 386 4.18 -18.96 -1.12
CA PRO A 386 4.90 -18.24 -0.10
C PRO A 386 6.31 -18.11 -0.63
N GLY A 387 6.80 -16.89 -0.76
CA GLY A 387 8.03 -16.72 -1.49
C GLY A 387 9.05 -17.55 -0.73
N ASN A 388 9.60 -18.55 -1.36
CA ASN A 388 10.57 -19.41 -0.69
C ASN A 388 11.67 -18.45 -0.20
N PRO A 389 11.77 -18.17 1.10
CA PRO A 389 12.83 -17.30 1.59
C PRO A 389 14.21 -17.88 1.25
N ASP A 390 14.27 -19.13 0.76
CA ASP A 390 15.48 -19.74 0.20
C ASP A 390 15.69 -19.38 -1.28
N ASN A 391 14.71 -18.82 -1.99
CA ASN A 391 14.90 -18.23 -3.31
C ASN A 391 15.63 -16.90 -3.18
N THR A 392 16.72 -16.71 -3.92
CA THR A 392 17.58 -15.52 -3.83
C THR A 392 16.82 -14.25 -4.22
N ASP A 393 16.06 -14.28 -5.30
CA ASP A 393 15.36 -13.10 -5.81
C ASP A 393 14.27 -12.66 -4.84
N TYR A 394 13.51 -13.61 -4.33
CA TYR A 394 12.52 -13.35 -3.30
C TYR A 394 13.15 -12.81 -2.01
N PHE A 395 14.25 -13.42 -1.56
CA PHE A 395 14.98 -12.98 -0.37
C PHE A 395 15.45 -11.52 -0.49
N VAL A 396 16.05 -11.16 -1.62
CA VAL A 396 16.54 -9.79 -1.85
C VAL A 396 15.36 -8.81 -1.94
N HIS A 397 14.33 -9.13 -2.71
CA HIS A 397 13.13 -8.32 -2.83
C HIS A 397 12.51 -8.03 -1.45
N GLN A 398 12.32 -9.08 -0.64
CA GLN A 398 11.72 -8.95 0.68
C GLN A 398 12.52 -8.03 1.61
N HIS A 399 13.85 -7.95 1.45
CA HIS A 399 14.68 -7.03 2.23
C HIS A 399 14.45 -5.57 1.86
N TYR A 400 14.21 -5.26 0.59
CA TYR A 400 13.80 -3.92 0.18
C TYR A 400 12.45 -3.54 0.81
N VAL A 401 11.49 -4.43 0.78
CA VAL A 401 10.16 -4.21 1.35
C VAL A 401 10.21 -4.11 2.88
N ASP A 402 10.92 -5.05 3.55
CA ASP A 402 10.92 -5.13 5.01
C ASP A 402 11.73 -4.03 5.70
N PHE A 403 12.80 -3.54 5.06
CA PHE A 403 13.73 -2.60 5.68
C PHE A 403 13.72 -1.21 5.06
N LEU A 404 13.44 -1.08 3.78
CA LEU A 404 13.45 0.20 3.08
C LEU A 404 12.05 0.66 2.66
N ASP A 405 11.05 -0.21 2.86
CA ASP A 405 9.63 0.03 2.55
C ASP A 405 9.42 0.53 1.12
N ARG A 406 10.17 -0.02 0.19
CA ARG A 406 10.10 0.29 -1.24
C ARG A 406 10.46 -0.91 -2.10
N GLU A 407 10.07 -0.83 -3.35
CA GLU A 407 10.51 -1.78 -4.37
C GLU A 407 12.02 -1.61 -4.68
N PRO A 408 12.70 -2.70 -5.02
CA PRO A 408 14.08 -2.63 -5.45
C PRO A 408 14.23 -1.88 -6.78
N ASP A 409 15.23 -1.02 -6.89
CA ASP A 409 15.72 -0.57 -8.19
C ASP A 409 16.48 -1.72 -8.88
N ALA A 410 16.41 -1.78 -10.23
CA ALA A 410 16.97 -2.89 -10.98
C ALA A 410 18.47 -3.09 -10.72
N GLY A 411 19.25 -2.02 -10.60
CA GLY A 411 20.70 -2.10 -10.38
C GLY A 411 21.05 -2.59 -8.99
N GLY A 412 20.33 -2.13 -7.97
CA GLY A 412 20.49 -2.57 -6.59
C GLY A 412 20.06 -4.03 -6.39
N PHE A 413 18.93 -4.40 -6.99
CA PHE A 413 18.43 -5.77 -6.98
C PHE A 413 19.46 -6.75 -7.57
N ASP A 414 19.90 -6.48 -8.81
CA ASP A 414 20.87 -7.32 -9.50
C ASP A 414 22.20 -7.44 -8.72
N TYR A 415 22.65 -6.34 -8.12
CA TYR A 415 23.87 -6.34 -7.29
C TYR A 415 23.75 -7.32 -6.12
N TRP A 416 22.66 -7.23 -5.33
CA TRP A 416 22.47 -8.07 -4.15
C TRP A 416 22.17 -9.52 -4.51
N ALA A 417 21.34 -9.78 -5.52
CA ALA A 417 21.06 -11.12 -5.99
C ALA A 417 22.33 -11.83 -6.48
N ASN A 418 23.17 -11.12 -7.23
CA ASN A 418 24.45 -11.66 -7.71
C ASN A 418 25.43 -11.98 -6.57
N GLN A 419 25.40 -11.25 -5.44
CA GLN A 419 26.23 -11.63 -4.28
C GLN A 419 25.93 -13.05 -3.80
N ILE A 420 24.65 -13.42 -3.76
CA ILE A 420 24.21 -14.74 -3.28
C ILE A 420 24.39 -15.81 -4.36
N THR A 421 23.96 -15.54 -5.60
CA THR A 421 24.02 -16.51 -6.70
C THR A 421 25.47 -16.86 -7.11
N SER A 422 26.44 -15.97 -6.82
CA SER A 422 27.87 -16.24 -7.04
C SER A 422 28.39 -17.47 -6.26
N CYS A 423 27.66 -17.92 -5.24
CA CYS A 423 27.99 -19.13 -4.46
C CYS A 423 27.67 -20.44 -5.18
N GLY A 424 26.95 -20.42 -6.30
CA GLY A 424 26.42 -21.62 -6.94
C GLY A 424 25.56 -22.42 -5.97
N ALA A 425 25.82 -23.73 -5.82
CA ALA A 425 25.07 -24.62 -4.93
C ALA A 425 25.71 -24.82 -3.54
N THR A 426 26.69 -24.01 -3.15
CA THR A 426 27.44 -24.19 -1.89
C THR A 426 26.63 -23.60 -0.73
N ALA A 427 25.96 -24.42 0.06
CA ALA A 427 25.04 -23.99 1.13
C ALA A 427 25.70 -23.04 2.14
N SER A 428 26.90 -23.36 2.66
CA SER A 428 27.58 -22.49 3.63
C SER A 428 27.98 -21.12 3.06
N CYS A 429 28.26 -21.03 1.76
CA CYS A 429 28.51 -19.76 1.08
C CYS A 429 27.21 -18.96 0.96
N ILE A 430 26.13 -19.61 0.56
CA ILE A 430 24.79 -18.99 0.44
C ILE A 430 24.37 -18.40 1.79
N ASP A 431 24.45 -19.16 2.88
CA ASP A 431 24.07 -18.70 4.23
C ASP A 431 24.90 -17.49 4.67
N ALA A 432 26.23 -17.53 4.46
CA ALA A 432 27.10 -16.40 4.78
C ALA A 432 26.78 -15.17 3.94
N LYS A 433 26.49 -15.34 2.64
CA LYS A 433 26.12 -14.21 1.76
C LYS A 433 24.76 -13.63 2.11
N ARG A 434 23.78 -14.45 2.44
CA ARG A 434 22.45 -14.00 2.89
C ARG A 434 22.56 -13.19 4.18
N THR A 435 23.32 -13.68 5.17
CA THR A 435 23.59 -12.91 6.39
C THR A 435 24.24 -11.57 6.09
N ASN A 436 25.21 -11.50 5.17
CA ASN A 436 25.87 -10.26 4.79
C ASN A 436 24.95 -9.31 4.02
N VAL A 437 24.12 -9.83 3.12
CA VAL A 437 23.12 -9.03 2.38
C VAL A 437 22.10 -8.45 3.35
N SER A 438 21.53 -9.26 4.23
CA SER A 438 20.59 -8.82 5.27
C SER A 438 21.17 -7.69 6.12
N ALA A 439 22.38 -7.88 6.66
CA ALA A 439 23.03 -6.85 7.46
C ALA A 439 23.34 -5.57 6.67
N ALA A 440 23.63 -5.70 5.38
CA ALA A 440 23.92 -4.53 4.54
C ALA A 440 22.70 -3.61 4.38
N PHE A 441 21.48 -4.15 4.39
CA PHE A 441 20.26 -3.33 4.39
C PHE A 441 20.14 -2.50 5.67
N LEU A 442 20.34 -3.12 6.84
CA LEU A 442 20.32 -2.43 8.13
C LEU A 442 21.44 -1.38 8.26
N LEU A 443 22.58 -1.63 7.63
CA LEU A 443 23.74 -0.73 7.65
C LEU A 443 23.75 0.29 6.51
N SER A 444 22.80 0.22 5.58
CA SER A 444 22.74 1.13 4.44
C SER A 444 22.51 2.58 4.88
N SER A 445 23.03 3.52 4.10
CA SER A 445 22.81 4.94 4.34
C SER A 445 21.34 5.29 4.29
N GLU A 446 20.56 4.63 3.42
CA GLU A 446 19.13 4.81 3.29
C GLU A 446 18.41 4.44 4.58
N PHE A 447 18.63 3.23 5.09
CA PHE A 447 18.02 2.77 6.33
C PHE A 447 18.42 3.64 7.53
N GLN A 448 19.70 3.99 7.66
CA GLN A 448 20.18 4.77 8.80
C GLN A 448 19.64 6.20 8.83
N GLN A 449 19.34 6.77 7.67
CA GLN A 449 18.79 8.12 7.53
C GLN A 449 17.26 8.18 7.50
N THR A 450 16.59 7.04 7.39
CA THR A 450 15.13 6.90 7.48
C THR A 450 14.76 6.21 8.79
N ALA A 451 14.71 4.92 8.83
CA ALA A 451 14.32 4.10 9.98
C ALA A 451 15.17 4.35 11.24
N GLY A 452 16.48 4.39 11.09
CA GLY A 452 17.39 4.68 12.20
C GLY A 452 17.20 6.11 12.76
N LEU A 453 16.80 7.07 11.94
CA LEU A 453 16.48 8.42 12.41
C LEU A 453 15.16 8.44 13.18
N VAL A 454 14.14 7.71 12.75
CA VAL A 454 12.85 7.60 13.47
C VAL A 454 13.07 7.12 14.90
N GLU A 455 13.84 6.04 15.08
CA GLU A 455 14.16 5.52 16.41
C GLU A 455 14.80 6.62 17.30
N ARG A 456 15.83 7.32 16.78
CA ARG A 456 16.52 8.38 17.55
C ARG A 456 15.66 9.62 17.79
N LEU A 457 14.69 9.92 16.93
CA LEU A 457 13.71 10.99 17.18
C LEU A 457 12.79 10.64 18.35
N TYR A 458 12.31 9.39 18.41
CA TYR A 458 11.51 8.90 19.53
C TYR A 458 12.33 8.86 20.83
N LYS A 459 13.57 8.40 20.78
CA LYS A 459 14.51 8.44 21.91
C LYS A 459 14.73 9.85 22.41
N THR A 460 14.98 10.81 21.52
CA THR A 460 15.19 12.22 21.88
C THR A 460 13.94 12.86 22.46
N ALA A 461 12.77 12.54 21.89
CA ALA A 461 11.51 13.12 22.35
C ALA A 461 11.02 12.52 23.68
N TYR A 462 11.16 11.22 23.88
CA TYR A 462 10.46 10.52 24.96
C TYR A 462 11.36 9.69 25.87
N GLY A 463 12.64 9.54 25.53
CA GLY A 463 13.58 8.72 26.31
C GLY A 463 13.36 7.23 26.08
N ASP A 464 13.59 6.46 27.12
CA ASP A 464 13.33 5.02 27.17
C ASP A 464 12.09 4.73 28.00
N THR A 465 11.63 3.48 27.92
CA THR A 465 10.63 2.94 28.83
C THR A 465 11.20 1.77 29.62
N ASP A 466 10.72 1.57 30.84
CA ASP A 466 11.09 0.41 31.64
C ASP A 466 10.32 -0.82 31.13
N ALA A 467 11.05 -1.92 31.03
CA ALA A 467 10.50 -3.20 30.60
C ALA A 467 11.09 -4.35 31.44
N THR A 468 10.40 -5.47 31.47
CA THR A 468 10.86 -6.66 32.22
C THR A 468 11.67 -7.58 31.33
N SER A 469 12.77 -8.12 31.87
CA SER A 469 13.52 -9.26 31.33
C SER A 469 13.60 -10.35 32.38
N THR A 470 13.50 -11.61 31.95
CA THR A 470 13.68 -12.80 32.80
C THR A 470 15.03 -13.50 32.55
N ILE A 471 15.88 -12.98 31.65
CA ILE A 471 17.22 -13.45 31.46
C ILE A 471 18.05 -13.19 32.73
N ASP A 472 18.77 -14.19 33.21
CA ASP A 472 19.57 -14.13 34.45
C ASP A 472 18.78 -13.70 35.70
N GLY A 473 17.48 -13.97 35.72
CA GLY A 473 16.55 -13.58 36.77
C GLY A 473 15.70 -12.36 36.41
N THR A 474 14.50 -12.26 36.96
CA THR A 474 13.56 -11.17 36.67
C THR A 474 14.10 -9.83 37.14
N HIS A 475 14.28 -8.89 36.19
CA HIS A 475 14.76 -7.52 36.45
C HIS A 475 14.19 -6.54 35.44
N GLN A 476 14.29 -5.23 35.74
CA GLN A 476 13.91 -4.15 34.85
C GLN A 476 15.07 -3.77 33.93
N ILE A 477 14.76 -3.53 32.69
CA ILE A 477 15.69 -3.02 31.69
C ILE A 477 15.11 -1.78 31.01
N SER A 478 15.97 -0.92 30.50
CA SER A 478 15.60 0.26 29.73
C SER A 478 15.57 -0.11 28.24
N VAL A 479 14.43 0.09 27.59
CA VAL A 479 14.20 -0.29 26.19
C VAL A 479 13.71 0.88 25.34
N PRO A 480 13.93 0.87 24.02
CA PRO A 480 13.35 1.89 23.14
C PRO A 480 11.84 1.98 23.25
N ILE A 481 11.34 3.21 23.25
CA ILE A 481 9.91 3.50 23.49
C ILE A 481 9.05 3.38 22.23
N VAL A 482 9.67 3.45 21.04
CA VAL A 482 8.95 3.38 19.75
C VAL A 482 8.38 1.98 19.52
N ARG A 483 7.15 1.90 19.03
CA ARG A 483 6.47 0.65 18.70
C ARG A 483 6.35 0.47 17.20
N LEU A 484 6.20 -0.76 16.73
CA LEU A 484 6.12 -1.10 15.31
C LEU A 484 5.04 -0.29 14.57
N ASN A 485 3.86 -0.14 15.14
CA ASN A 485 2.74 0.59 14.55
C ASN A 485 2.95 2.12 14.47
N GLU A 486 3.89 2.66 15.25
CA GLU A 486 4.34 4.06 15.15
C GLU A 486 5.53 4.15 14.17
N PHE A 487 6.43 3.17 14.24
CA PHE A 487 7.69 3.14 13.50
C PHE A 487 7.48 3.02 11.98
N LEU A 488 6.62 2.10 11.53
CA LEU A 488 6.44 1.86 10.09
C LEU A 488 5.90 3.08 9.34
N PRO A 489 4.78 3.71 9.74
CA PRO A 489 4.27 4.90 9.04
C PRO A 489 5.27 6.07 9.04
N ASP A 490 6.01 6.22 10.14
CA ASP A 490 6.98 7.30 10.28
C ASP A 490 8.21 7.08 9.40
N THR A 491 8.64 5.83 9.25
CA THR A 491 9.72 5.47 8.33
C THR A 491 9.28 5.65 6.88
N GLN A 492 8.07 5.23 6.52
CA GLN A 492 7.47 5.44 5.20
C GLN A 492 7.47 6.91 4.82
N GLN A 493 7.04 7.78 5.72
CA GLN A 493 6.98 9.22 5.46
C GLN A 493 8.35 9.84 5.20
N ILE A 494 9.39 9.40 5.92
CA ILE A 494 10.77 9.89 5.68
C ILE A 494 11.36 9.28 4.42
N GLY A 495 11.09 8.00 4.15
CA GLY A 495 11.63 7.25 3.02
C GLY A 495 10.91 7.50 1.69
N GLN A 496 9.78 8.20 1.69
CA GLN A 496 8.97 8.40 0.51
C GLN A 496 9.80 8.97 -0.66
N ASP A 497 9.78 8.28 -1.81
CA ASP A 497 10.49 8.65 -3.05
C ASP A 497 12.02 8.79 -2.90
N VAL A 498 12.60 8.24 -1.83
CA VAL A 498 14.04 8.24 -1.57
C VAL A 498 14.66 6.97 -2.17
N VAL A 499 15.52 7.14 -3.19
CA VAL A 499 16.36 6.05 -3.74
C VAL A 499 17.80 6.53 -3.74
N VAL A 500 18.57 6.09 -2.76
CA VAL A 500 19.97 6.52 -2.59
C VAL A 500 20.80 6.21 -3.84
N GLY A 501 21.48 7.23 -4.36
CA GLY A 501 22.28 7.15 -5.58
C GLY A 501 21.57 7.70 -6.83
N GLN A 502 20.27 7.95 -6.80
CA GLN A 502 19.58 8.70 -7.84
C GLN A 502 19.85 10.20 -7.70
N ALA A 503 19.81 10.93 -8.83
CA ALA A 503 20.02 12.37 -8.79
C ALA A 503 18.96 13.10 -7.96
N GLY A 504 19.39 13.86 -6.94
CA GLY A 504 18.50 14.66 -6.07
C GLY A 504 17.90 13.90 -4.88
N TRP A 505 18.23 12.63 -4.67
CA TRP A 505 17.73 11.83 -3.54
C TRP A 505 17.97 12.49 -2.17
N ASP A 506 19.09 13.15 -2.00
CA ASP A 506 19.47 13.87 -0.77
C ASP A 506 18.56 15.06 -0.49
N THR A 507 18.12 15.75 -1.51
CA THR A 507 17.16 16.86 -1.41
C THR A 507 15.76 16.33 -1.06
N VAL A 508 15.32 15.24 -1.67
CA VAL A 508 14.05 14.59 -1.35
C VAL A 508 14.05 14.15 0.10
N LEU A 509 15.08 13.41 0.52
CA LEU A 509 15.22 12.95 1.90
C LEU A 509 15.21 14.10 2.91
N GLU A 510 15.93 15.19 2.63
CA GLU A 510 15.97 16.35 3.54
C GLU A 510 14.61 17.05 3.65
N ASN A 511 13.89 17.20 2.54
CA ASN A 511 12.53 17.75 2.54
C ASN A 511 11.57 16.85 3.35
N ASN A 512 11.66 15.54 3.16
CA ASN A 512 10.84 14.57 3.91
C ASN A 512 11.13 14.64 5.42
N LYS A 513 12.41 14.69 5.82
CA LYS A 513 12.80 14.85 7.24
C LYS A 513 12.22 16.14 7.83
N GLN A 514 12.28 17.25 7.10
CA GLN A 514 11.73 18.53 7.57
C GLN A 514 10.21 18.46 7.72
N SER A 515 9.52 17.90 6.73
CA SER A 515 8.07 17.74 6.76
C SER A 515 7.63 16.82 7.90
N PHE A 516 8.29 15.67 8.04
CA PHE A 516 8.02 14.71 9.10
C PHE A 516 8.19 15.34 10.48
N VAL A 517 9.32 15.97 10.76
CA VAL A 517 9.58 16.55 12.09
C VAL A 517 8.59 17.67 12.40
N ALA A 518 8.21 18.48 11.41
CA ALA A 518 7.19 19.52 11.61
C ALA A 518 5.83 18.92 12.03
N GLN A 519 5.43 17.79 11.48
CA GLN A 519 4.21 17.07 11.88
C GLN A 519 4.39 16.34 13.22
N PHE A 520 5.53 15.72 13.46
CA PHE A 520 5.85 15.04 14.72
C PHE A 520 5.71 15.96 15.93
N LEU A 521 6.18 17.22 15.80
CA LEU A 521 6.06 18.24 16.84
C LEU A 521 4.61 18.65 17.16
N GLN A 522 3.67 18.38 16.27
CA GLN A 522 2.25 18.71 16.45
C GLN A 522 1.45 17.57 17.09
N ARG A 523 2.02 16.37 17.21
CA ARG A 523 1.36 15.22 17.84
C ARG A 523 1.03 15.53 19.31
N SER A 524 -0.17 15.13 19.74
CA SER A 524 -0.62 15.38 21.12
C SER A 524 0.36 14.87 22.17
N ARG A 525 0.99 13.71 21.93
CA ARG A 525 2.02 13.17 22.81
C ARG A 525 3.19 14.14 22.97
N PHE A 526 3.68 14.73 21.86
CA PHE A 526 4.80 15.67 21.91
C PHE A 526 4.41 17.01 22.54
N THR A 527 3.26 17.59 22.18
CA THR A 527 2.82 18.89 22.69
C THR A 527 2.50 18.85 24.19
N ASN A 528 2.01 17.71 24.69
CA ASN A 528 1.79 17.50 26.12
C ASN A 528 3.11 17.42 26.91
N GLU A 529 4.09 16.72 26.34
CA GLU A 529 5.42 16.54 26.96
C GLU A 529 6.27 17.82 26.89
N PHE A 530 6.12 18.59 25.81
CA PHE A 530 6.88 19.81 25.54
C PHE A 530 5.93 20.98 25.21
N PRO A 531 5.24 21.56 26.20
CA PRO A 531 4.42 22.75 25.96
C PRO A 531 5.27 23.92 25.44
N THR A 532 4.67 24.79 24.64
CA THR A 532 5.37 25.96 24.06
C THR A 532 5.81 26.99 25.08
N THR A 533 5.29 26.91 26.32
CA THR A 533 5.66 27.78 27.45
C THR A 533 7.03 27.46 28.07
N LEU A 534 7.65 26.34 27.72
CA LEU A 534 9.02 26.05 28.16
C LEU A 534 9.98 27.11 27.63
N THR A 535 10.96 27.48 28.44
CA THR A 535 12.10 28.27 27.95
C THR A 535 12.94 27.44 26.96
N PRO A 536 13.69 28.07 26.05
CA PRO A 536 14.61 27.36 25.15
C PRO A 536 15.58 26.41 25.87
N ALA A 537 16.07 26.82 27.04
CA ALA A 537 16.98 25.99 27.84
C ALA A 537 16.27 24.75 28.40
N GLU A 538 15.09 24.90 29.00
CA GLU A 538 14.32 23.78 29.54
C GLU A 538 13.94 22.79 28.42
N PHE A 539 13.55 23.28 27.25
CA PHE A 539 13.21 22.46 26.10
C PHE A 539 14.41 21.63 25.61
N VAL A 540 15.55 22.28 25.38
CA VAL A 540 16.78 21.61 24.89
C VAL A 540 17.32 20.67 25.97
N ASP A 541 17.31 21.05 27.26
CA ASP A 541 17.79 20.19 28.33
C ASP A 541 16.96 18.93 28.50
N LYS A 542 15.64 19.04 28.38
CA LYS A 542 14.74 17.89 28.46
C LYS A 542 14.95 16.93 27.31
N LEU A 543 15.07 17.44 26.06
CA LEU A 543 15.40 16.61 24.89
C LEU A 543 16.77 15.91 25.05
N ASN A 544 17.78 16.66 25.50
CA ASN A 544 19.12 16.12 25.72
C ASN A 544 19.16 15.08 26.85
N GLN A 545 18.39 15.29 27.92
CA GLN A 545 18.23 14.31 29.00
C GLN A 545 17.63 13.01 28.49
N ASN A 546 16.55 13.08 27.71
CA ASN A 546 15.92 11.93 27.07
C ASN A 546 16.91 11.17 26.17
N ALA A 547 17.74 11.90 25.43
CA ALA A 547 18.80 11.35 24.58
C ALA A 547 20.02 10.83 25.36
N GLY A 548 20.02 10.84 26.70
CA GLY A 548 21.16 10.37 27.50
C GLY A 548 22.28 11.39 27.70
N ASN A 549 21.99 12.68 27.58
CA ASN A 549 22.95 13.81 27.77
C ASN A 549 24.12 13.77 26.76
N VAL A 550 23.82 13.54 25.50
CA VAL A 550 24.82 13.38 24.44
C VAL A 550 25.45 14.69 23.95
N MET A 551 24.86 15.84 24.23
CA MET A 551 25.36 17.14 23.76
C MET A 551 26.55 17.63 24.57
N SER A 552 27.55 18.21 23.92
CA SER A 552 28.55 19.06 24.54
C SER A 552 27.95 20.41 24.95
N SER A 553 28.64 21.15 25.79
CA SER A 553 28.21 22.51 26.22
C SER A 553 28.04 23.46 25.02
N SER A 554 28.88 23.34 23.97
CA SER A 554 28.78 24.16 22.75
C SER A 554 27.59 23.76 21.88
N GLU A 555 27.31 22.48 21.71
CA GLU A 555 26.14 21.97 20.94
C GLU A 555 24.83 22.39 21.67
N ARG A 556 24.78 22.23 22.98
CA ARG A 556 23.67 22.71 23.81
C ARG A 556 23.43 24.22 23.63
N ALA A 557 24.49 25.03 23.72
CA ALA A 557 24.39 26.48 23.54
C ALA A 557 23.89 26.82 22.11
N ALA A 558 24.37 26.12 21.10
CA ALA A 558 23.92 26.30 19.72
C ALA A 558 22.44 25.96 19.54
N ALA A 559 21.96 24.85 20.11
CA ALA A 559 20.55 24.46 20.07
C ALA A 559 19.63 25.49 20.78
N ILE A 560 20.05 26.01 21.94
CA ILE A 560 19.32 27.09 22.62
C ILE A 560 19.32 28.36 21.77
N GLY A 561 20.43 28.66 21.10
CA GLY A 561 20.59 29.82 20.22
C GLY A 561 19.65 29.85 19.01
N LEU A 562 19.08 28.73 18.61
CA LEU A 562 18.06 28.65 17.55
C LEU A 562 16.80 29.47 17.85
N PHE A 563 16.50 29.65 19.12
CA PHE A 563 15.37 30.45 19.61
C PHE A 563 15.65 31.93 19.71
N ALA A 564 16.87 32.37 19.35
CA ALA A 564 17.32 33.77 19.48
C ALA A 564 17.10 34.33 20.90
N SER A 565 16.41 35.46 21.07
CA SER A 565 16.09 36.08 22.36
C SER A 565 14.70 35.73 22.89
N ALA A 566 14.04 34.66 22.35
CA ALA A 566 12.73 34.27 22.84
C ALA A 566 12.77 33.71 24.25
N ASN A 567 11.72 34.00 25.02
CA ASN A 567 11.56 33.47 26.38
C ASN A 567 10.74 32.16 26.42
N ASP A 568 10.24 31.73 25.28
CA ASP A 568 9.44 30.53 25.11
C ASP A 568 9.88 29.74 23.86
N THR A 569 9.23 28.62 23.61
CA THR A 569 9.51 27.75 22.48
C THR A 569 8.37 27.68 21.47
N SER A 570 7.63 28.77 21.27
CA SER A 570 6.53 28.85 20.30
C SER A 570 7.00 28.78 18.84
N ASN A 571 8.28 29.07 18.56
CA ASN A 571 8.84 28.96 17.21
C ASN A 571 9.03 27.49 16.80
N ILE A 572 8.12 26.98 15.96
CA ILE A 572 8.11 25.57 15.53
C ILE A 572 9.36 25.18 14.72
N THR A 573 9.91 26.10 13.93
CA THR A 573 11.13 25.85 13.15
C THR A 573 12.33 25.66 14.07
N ALA A 574 12.48 26.50 15.08
CA ALA A 574 13.55 26.35 16.07
C ALA A 574 13.41 25.04 16.87
N ARG A 575 12.19 24.65 17.25
CA ARG A 575 11.91 23.36 17.89
C ARG A 575 12.32 22.18 17.00
N ALA A 576 11.95 22.23 15.72
CA ALA A 576 12.29 21.18 14.76
C ALA A 576 13.81 21.02 14.59
N GLN A 577 14.51 22.14 14.45
CA GLN A 577 15.97 22.16 14.32
C GLN A 577 16.66 21.65 15.61
N ALA A 578 16.21 22.07 16.78
CA ALA A 578 16.77 21.60 18.05
C ALA A 578 16.57 20.09 18.26
N LEU A 579 15.36 19.56 17.99
CA LEU A 579 15.07 18.12 18.05
C LEU A 579 15.98 17.35 17.10
N ARG A 580 16.11 17.81 15.85
CA ARG A 580 16.96 17.15 14.85
C ARG A 580 18.45 17.18 15.23
N GLN A 581 18.96 18.31 15.69
CA GLN A 581 20.37 18.41 16.13
C GLN A 581 20.73 17.38 17.19
N ILE A 582 19.78 17.03 18.06
CA ILE A 582 20.01 16.02 19.09
C ILE A 582 19.84 14.62 18.51
N ALA A 583 18.76 14.37 17.77
CA ALA A 583 18.48 13.05 17.18
C ALA A 583 19.52 12.64 16.13
N GLU A 584 20.13 13.58 15.43
CA GLU A 584 21.21 13.36 14.46
C GLU A 584 22.62 13.49 15.07
N ASN A 585 22.73 13.65 16.41
CA ASN A 585 24.03 13.73 17.09
C ASN A 585 24.79 12.40 16.99
N GLN A 586 26.08 12.47 16.63
CA GLN A 586 26.92 11.28 16.44
C GLN A 586 27.04 10.42 17.70
N ARG A 587 27.11 11.03 18.87
CA ARG A 587 27.19 10.28 20.14
C ARG A 587 25.89 9.56 20.47
N LEU A 588 24.73 10.14 20.11
CA LEU A 588 23.46 9.44 20.23
C LEU A 588 23.40 8.25 19.26
N TYR A 589 23.81 8.46 18.00
CA TYR A 589 23.89 7.40 17.02
C TYR A 589 24.73 6.22 17.51
N GLU A 590 25.92 6.49 18.04
CA GLU A 590 26.82 5.45 18.56
C GLU A 590 26.24 4.75 19.80
N ALA A 591 25.60 5.49 20.69
CA ALA A 591 25.00 4.94 21.91
C ALA A 591 23.78 4.05 21.63
N GLU A 592 22.95 4.44 20.66
CA GLU A 592 21.72 3.70 20.34
C GLU A 592 21.92 2.62 19.25
N PHE A 593 23.08 2.58 18.58
CA PHE A 593 23.30 1.71 17.43
C PHE A 593 22.93 0.24 17.68
N ASN A 594 23.47 -0.39 18.71
CA ASN A 594 23.19 -1.79 19.03
C ASN A 594 21.74 -2.00 19.47
N ARG A 595 21.17 -1.04 20.18
CA ARG A 595 19.79 -1.07 20.68
C ARG A 595 18.79 -0.99 19.50
N ALA A 596 19.03 -0.02 18.64
CA ALA A 596 18.26 0.14 17.40
C ALA A 596 18.41 -1.08 16.49
N PHE A 597 19.63 -1.60 16.33
CA PHE A 597 19.89 -2.76 15.49
C PHE A 597 19.04 -3.97 15.94
N VAL A 598 19.06 -4.30 17.24
CA VAL A 598 18.24 -5.41 17.77
C VAL A 598 16.74 -5.15 17.57
N LEU A 599 16.28 -3.93 17.81
CA LEU A 599 14.87 -3.56 17.63
C LEU A 599 14.43 -3.75 16.17
N MET A 600 15.28 -3.35 15.23
CA MET A 600 15.00 -3.45 13.80
C MET A 600 14.95 -4.90 13.29
N GLU A 601 15.65 -5.84 13.93
CA GLU A 601 15.52 -7.27 13.65
C GLU A 601 14.09 -7.77 13.94
N TYR A 602 13.50 -7.32 15.06
CA TYR A 602 12.10 -7.63 15.38
C TYR A 602 11.14 -6.95 14.42
N PHE A 603 11.35 -5.69 14.10
CA PHE A 603 10.46 -4.92 13.21
C PHE A 603 10.54 -5.39 11.75
N GLY A 604 11.75 -5.60 11.23
CA GLY A 604 11.98 -6.04 9.86
C GLY A 604 11.62 -7.51 9.66
N TYR A 605 12.27 -8.42 10.38
CA TYR A 605 12.07 -9.86 10.13
C TYR A 605 10.80 -10.42 10.75
N LEU A 606 10.46 -10.03 11.97
CA LEU A 606 9.34 -10.64 12.70
C LEU A 606 8.03 -9.84 12.62
N ARG A 607 8.09 -8.59 12.15
CA ARG A 607 6.94 -7.69 12.01
C ARG A 607 6.13 -7.52 13.30
N ARG A 608 6.82 -7.48 14.43
CA ARG A 608 6.23 -7.31 15.75
C ARG A 608 7.14 -6.58 16.73
N ASN A 609 6.59 -6.17 17.85
CA ASN A 609 7.40 -5.66 18.95
C ASN A 609 8.10 -6.81 19.70
N PRO A 610 9.24 -6.55 20.37
CA PRO A 610 9.97 -7.59 21.09
C PRO A 610 9.19 -8.33 22.18
N ASN A 611 8.14 -7.71 22.73
CA ASN A 611 7.28 -8.29 23.78
C ASN A 611 5.91 -8.74 23.29
N ASP A 612 5.66 -8.72 21.97
CA ASP A 612 4.44 -9.29 21.39
C ASP A 612 4.56 -10.82 21.32
N PRO A 613 3.44 -11.56 21.33
CA PRO A 613 3.48 -13.02 21.19
C PRO A 613 4.33 -13.49 19.99
N PRO A 614 5.10 -14.58 20.11
CA PRO A 614 5.10 -15.55 21.24
C PRO A 614 5.87 -15.11 22.49
N ASP A 615 6.62 -14.01 22.44
CA ASP A 615 7.32 -13.47 23.62
C ASP A 615 6.31 -12.87 24.61
N LYS A 616 6.70 -12.80 25.87
CA LYS A 616 5.85 -12.28 26.96
C LYS A 616 6.43 -11.03 27.61
N ASP A 617 7.69 -10.74 27.31
CA ASP A 617 8.47 -9.64 27.85
C ASP A 617 9.65 -9.30 26.90
N PHE A 618 10.56 -8.46 27.32
CA PHE A 618 11.73 -8.08 26.54
C PHE A 618 12.95 -9.00 26.73
N SER A 619 12.77 -10.24 27.20
CA SER A 619 13.89 -11.16 27.43
C SER A 619 14.64 -11.49 26.14
N GLY A 620 13.92 -11.75 25.04
CA GLY A 620 14.55 -11.99 23.73
C GLY A 620 15.37 -10.78 23.25
N TYR A 621 14.82 -9.58 23.37
CA TYR A 621 15.54 -8.34 23.05
C TYR A 621 16.80 -8.17 23.90
N ASN A 622 16.70 -8.38 25.22
CA ASN A 622 17.82 -8.26 26.15
C ASN A 622 18.92 -9.30 25.88
N PHE A 623 18.52 -10.54 25.54
CA PHE A 623 19.47 -11.59 25.14
C PHE A 623 20.33 -11.13 23.95
N TRP A 624 19.69 -10.68 22.88
CA TRP A 624 20.39 -10.29 21.67
C TRP A 624 21.22 -9.01 21.87
N LEU A 625 20.72 -8.05 22.63
CA LEU A 625 21.47 -6.83 22.95
C LEU A 625 22.73 -7.13 23.75
N ASN A 626 22.63 -7.98 24.77
CA ASN A 626 23.79 -8.41 25.57
C ASN A 626 24.80 -9.16 24.71
N LYS A 627 24.33 -10.04 23.82
CA LYS A 627 25.20 -10.78 22.90
C LYS A 627 25.90 -9.84 21.92
N LEU A 628 25.19 -8.88 21.33
CA LEU A 628 25.77 -7.93 20.39
C LEU A 628 26.79 -7.00 21.10
N ASN A 629 26.48 -6.55 22.31
CA ASN A 629 27.39 -5.73 23.14
C ASN A 629 28.67 -6.52 23.50
N ALA A 630 28.57 -7.81 23.82
CA ALA A 630 29.73 -8.67 24.13
C ALA A 630 30.70 -8.79 22.95
N PHE A 631 30.22 -8.60 21.72
CA PHE A 631 31.03 -8.60 20.50
C PHE A 631 31.25 -7.19 19.92
N ASN A 632 31.07 -6.13 20.72
CA ASN A 632 31.26 -4.74 20.32
C ASN A 632 30.48 -4.36 19.02
N GLY A 633 29.25 -4.84 18.88
CA GLY A 633 28.40 -4.57 17.72
C GLY A 633 28.70 -5.45 16.49
N ASP A 634 29.61 -6.44 16.60
CA ASP A 634 29.89 -7.37 15.52
C ASP A 634 28.74 -8.41 15.40
N TYR A 635 27.78 -8.09 14.54
CA TYR A 635 26.57 -8.91 14.31
C TYR A 635 26.89 -10.31 13.73
N LEU A 636 28.03 -10.46 13.02
CA LEU A 636 28.46 -11.77 12.51
C LEU A 636 28.90 -12.69 13.64
N LYS A 637 29.74 -12.18 14.56
CA LYS A 637 30.13 -12.90 15.76
C LYS A 637 28.96 -13.10 16.72
N GLY A 638 28.04 -12.14 16.77
CA GLY A 638 26.80 -12.25 17.50
C GLY A 638 25.83 -13.30 16.93
N GLU A 639 26.03 -13.72 15.67
CA GLU A 639 25.17 -14.67 14.94
C GLU A 639 23.71 -14.23 14.87
N MET A 640 23.41 -12.96 15.13
CA MET A 640 22.05 -12.47 15.33
C MET A 640 21.26 -12.46 14.03
N VAL A 641 21.77 -11.82 12.98
CA VAL A 641 21.09 -11.75 11.67
C VAL A 641 20.83 -13.16 11.14
N ASN A 642 21.82 -14.05 11.24
CA ASN A 642 21.66 -15.44 10.80
C ASN A 642 20.56 -16.17 11.59
N ALA A 643 20.45 -15.91 12.89
CA ALA A 643 19.41 -16.52 13.71
C ALA A 643 18.00 -16.02 13.32
N PHE A 644 17.85 -14.73 13.02
CA PHE A 644 16.55 -14.18 12.62
C PHE A 644 16.10 -14.67 11.25
N ILE A 645 16.95 -14.62 10.20
CA ILE A 645 16.58 -15.08 8.85
C ILE A 645 16.35 -16.59 8.75
N ASN A 646 16.89 -17.38 9.69
CA ASN A 646 16.66 -18.82 9.78
C ASN A 646 15.64 -19.22 10.85
N SER A 647 15.06 -18.26 11.59
CA SER A 647 14.06 -18.55 12.61
C SER A 647 12.78 -19.15 11.99
N THR A 648 12.14 -20.04 12.74
CA THR A 648 10.84 -20.58 12.33
C THR A 648 9.80 -19.46 12.18
N GLU A 649 9.83 -18.45 13.05
CA GLU A 649 8.92 -17.32 13.02
C GLU A 649 9.07 -16.51 11.74
N TYR A 650 10.30 -16.15 11.34
CA TYR A 650 10.51 -15.46 10.06
C TYR A 650 10.02 -16.30 8.88
N ARG A 651 10.36 -17.60 8.87
CA ARG A 651 9.97 -18.50 7.78
C ARG A 651 8.46 -18.69 7.68
N GLN A 652 7.75 -18.72 8.82
CA GLN A 652 6.29 -18.86 8.86
C GLN A 652 5.55 -17.64 8.27
N ARG A 653 6.18 -16.47 8.17
CA ARG A 653 5.61 -15.32 7.45
C ARG A 653 5.34 -15.63 5.96
N PHE A 654 6.04 -16.60 5.40
CA PHE A 654 6.01 -16.93 3.97
C PHE A 654 5.33 -18.28 3.70
N GLY A 655 4.65 -18.83 4.71
CA GLY A 655 3.90 -20.09 4.66
C GLY A 655 4.69 -21.28 5.23
N PRO A 656 3.99 -22.42 5.40
CA PRO A 656 4.58 -23.63 5.98
C PRO A 656 5.66 -24.26 5.11
#